data_38c1ca28707b2f996fdf76db7bdf2e2c
#
_entry.id   38c1ca28707b2f996fdf76db7bdf2e2c
#
_cell.length_a   1.000
_cell.length_b   1.000
_cell.length_c   1.000
_cell.angle_alpha   90.00
_cell.angle_beta   90.00
_cell.angle_gamma   90.00
#
_symmetry.space_group_name_H-M   'P 1'
#
loop_
_entity.id
_entity.type
_entity.pdbx_description
1 polymer ?
#
loop_
_entity_poly.entity_id
_entity_poly.type
_entity_poly.pdbx_seq_one_letter_code
_entity_poly.pdbx_strand_id
1 'polypeptide(L)'
;VVPAEAVYLISESRMTALSGPSIEMMAPLLDGTRTLAEVRREMSPYLPADAVDRLITRLSEEKLVSLRRPQAAGTRDMAAEAYWDLADVDTDKAVSTVASAHVEVVILGSADFSAAAGACRATGLTVTGRAAEPGAGPEGAGSRQSIAALTLVLCDDYLDPRLGAVNASHLASGRPWLLARTVGADAWVGPVFRPGAGACWTCLAKRLAGNRHGEFLWQRVGAGDGDPPGRTASLAAGRHAGLHMAVLEMTKWLAGYRDACQDTISILNTLELRMTRHPVARRPQCPSCGDPDLVAEHAQEPVRLARRPVAAGGGNGQRIFSLDRMMAQYGHLVDPVTGVVPELRRDPGNPDFVYSYLSGRNRAMTAGSVAALRAGLRSHSGGKGTTEMEAKVGALCEAVERYCATRHGDELIVRDSFLGLGAQAVHPDTCQLFDERQFADRARWNAVCMPWHRVPEPFDEAAVTQWTPVWSLLTGEQRLLPTAMLYYNSHDAGRALASVRADSNGNASGGTVEDAILHGFFELVERDAVALWWYNRSRQPAVRLESFDDPWITGIPERYTRLNREIWVIDVTSDLGIPVMVAVSRRTDKPAEDIMFGFGAHFDPRVAVRRALTELGQLLSPVANAGPGDTGYGSADPHLKSWWTRATISKQPYLVPDPAAAERTEASYGYVPADELDIGGVCSIARRAGLDLLVLDQTRPDIGMPVVKVIAPGLRHFWPRFAAGRLFDVPVRLGRLADPTPYEYLNPIPVFT
;
A
#
# COMPACT_ATOMS: atom_id res chain seq x y z
N VAL A 1 -9.07 -42.86 -34.90
CA VAL A 1 -10.37 -43.56 -34.77
C VAL A 1 -10.09 -44.96 -34.26
N VAL A 2 -10.76 -45.38 -33.18
CA VAL A 2 -10.82 -46.79 -32.75
C VAL A 2 -12.17 -47.35 -33.22
N PRO A 3 -12.18 -48.24 -34.21
CA PRO A 3 -13.42 -48.69 -34.81
C PRO A 3 -14.38 -49.33 -33.79
N ALA A 4 -15.67 -48.97 -33.88
CA ALA A 4 -16.76 -49.39 -32.99
C ALA A 4 -16.57 -48.99 -31.50
N GLU A 5 -15.67 -48.08 -31.19
CA GLU A 5 -15.45 -47.55 -29.83
C GLU A 5 -15.61 -46.03 -29.80
N ALA A 6 -14.64 -45.28 -30.35
CA ALA A 6 -14.69 -43.82 -30.36
C ALA A 6 -13.62 -43.21 -31.31
N VAL A 7 -13.78 -41.90 -31.59
CA VAL A 7 -12.75 -41.03 -32.15
C VAL A 7 -12.07 -40.29 -30.98
N TYR A 8 -10.78 -40.51 -30.79
CA TYR A 8 -10.00 -39.80 -29.79
C TYR A 8 -9.31 -38.63 -30.44
N LEU A 9 -9.62 -37.43 -29.97
CA LEU A 9 -8.89 -36.19 -30.27
C LEU A 9 -7.88 -35.95 -29.18
N ILE A 10 -6.62 -35.99 -29.54
CA ILE A 10 -5.50 -35.84 -28.57
C ILE A 10 -4.82 -34.50 -28.81
N SER A 11 -4.78 -33.64 -27.82
CA SER A 11 -3.98 -32.43 -27.78
C SER A 11 -2.89 -32.54 -26.70
N GLU A 12 -2.00 -31.56 -26.63
CA GLU A 12 -0.93 -31.55 -25.61
C GLU A 12 -1.46 -31.54 -24.15
N SER A 13 -2.69 -31.02 -23.94
CA SER A 13 -3.22 -30.79 -22.58
C SER A 13 -4.45 -31.66 -22.25
N ARG A 14 -5.10 -32.27 -23.23
CA ARG A 14 -6.34 -33.07 -23.01
C ARG A 14 -6.61 -34.10 -24.11
N MET A 15 -7.37 -35.09 -23.75
CA MET A 15 -7.93 -36.06 -24.69
C MET A 15 -9.47 -35.96 -24.63
N THR A 16 -10.09 -35.86 -25.78
CA THR A 16 -11.54 -35.84 -25.92
C THR A 16 -11.98 -37.06 -26.71
N ALA A 17 -12.92 -37.85 -26.19
CA ALA A 17 -13.52 -39.01 -26.89
C ALA A 17 -14.87 -38.62 -27.49
N LEU A 18 -15.03 -38.81 -28.76
CA LEU A 18 -16.30 -38.61 -29.48
C LEU A 18 -16.83 -39.97 -29.95
N SER A 19 -18.05 -40.30 -29.58
CA SER A 19 -18.67 -41.60 -29.90
C SER A 19 -19.82 -41.43 -30.89
N GLY A 20 -19.94 -42.35 -31.79
CA GLY A 20 -21.07 -42.47 -32.73
C GLY A 20 -20.63 -42.75 -34.16
N PRO A 21 -21.42 -43.55 -34.90
CA PRO A 21 -21.07 -44.00 -36.25
C PRO A 21 -20.80 -42.85 -37.22
N SER A 22 -21.55 -41.77 -37.12
CA SER A 22 -21.41 -40.59 -38.00
C SER A 22 -20.07 -39.87 -37.78
N ILE A 23 -19.62 -39.77 -36.52
CA ILE A 23 -18.35 -39.11 -36.23
C ILE A 23 -17.15 -40.00 -36.58
N GLU A 24 -17.29 -41.30 -36.39
CA GLU A 24 -16.24 -42.26 -36.76
C GLU A 24 -15.98 -42.27 -38.28
N MET A 25 -17.04 -42.15 -39.09
CA MET A 25 -16.90 -42.07 -40.55
C MET A 25 -16.38 -40.69 -41.01
N MET A 26 -16.80 -39.63 -40.34
CA MET A 26 -16.43 -38.27 -40.74
C MET A 26 -15.02 -37.85 -40.30
N ALA A 27 -14.56 -38.31 -39.14
CA ALA A 27 -13.31 -37.89 -38.57
C ALA A 27 -12.10 -38.06 -39.49
N PRO A 28 -11.93 -39.16 -40.24
CA PRO A 28 -10.82 -39.29 -41.20
C PRO A 28 -10.87 -38.29 -42.35
N LEU A 29 -12.05 -37.67 -42.62
CA LEU A 29 -12.20 -36.67 -43.67
C LEU A 29 -11.90 -35.24 -43.20
N LEU A 30 -11.76 -35.04 -41.87
CA LEU A 30 -11.48 -33.76 -41.23
C LEU A 30 -9.98 -33.55 -41.02
N ASP A 31 -9.12 -34.08 -41.88
CA ASP A 31 -7.67 -34.02 -41.83
C ASP A 31 -7.07 -32.67 -42.38
N GLY A 32 -7.94 -31.75 -42.80
CA GLY A 32 -7.56 -30.46 -43.38
C GLY A 32 -7.20 -30.50 -44.88
N THR A 33 -7.28 -31.65 -45.50
CA THR A 33 -7.02 -31.81 -46.96
C THR A 33 -8.24 -31.58 -47.82
N ARG A 34 -9.44 -31.64 -47.22
CA ARG A 34 -10.74 -31.58 -47.90
C ARG A 34 -11.49 -30.30 -47.62
N THR A 35 -12.16 -29.79 -48.64
CA THR A 35 -13.15 -28.73 -48.48
C THR A 35 -14.43 -29.23 -47.86
N LEU A 36 -15.23 -28.37 -47.25
CA LEU A 36 -16.54 -28.70 -46.74
C LEU A 36 -17.47 -29.33 -47.79
N ALA A 37 -17.37 -28.87 -49.04
CA ALA A 37 -18.11 -29.43 -50.15
C ALA A 37 -17.70 -30.89 -50.49
N GLU A 38 -16.42 -31.20 -50.37
CA GLU A 38 -15.89 -32.56 -50.54
C GLU A 38 -16.30 -33.45 -49.40
N VAL A 39 -16.22 -33.00 -48.17
CA VAL A 39 -16.69 -33.74 -46.99
C VAL A 39 -18.18 -34.06 -47.11
N ARG A 40 -19.01 -33.10 -47.51
CA ARG A 40 -20.43 -33.32 -47.78
C ARG A 40 -20.66 -34.36 -48.88
N ARG A 41 -19.93 -34.32 -49.97
CA ARG A 41 -20.03 -35.26 -51.07
C ARG A 41 -19.63 -36.69 -50.66
N GLU A 42 -18.53 -36.81 -49.91
CA GLU A 42 -18.06 -38.12 -49.44
C GLU A 42 -18.96 -38.72 -48.36
N MET A 43 -19.57 -37.88 -47.53
CA MET A 43 -20.56 -38.32 -46.53
C MET A 43 -21.98 -38.56 -47.05
N SER A 44 -22.30 -38.10 -48.28
CA SER A 44 -23.66 -38.18 -48.86
C SER A 44 -24.29 -39.58 -48.92
N PRO A 45 -23.52 -40.71 -49.06
CA PRO A 45 -24.10 -42.03 -48.97
C PRO A 45 -24.58 -42.44 -47.57
N TYR A 46 -24.11 -41.73 -46.51
CA TYR A 46 -24.30 -42.08 -45.10
C TYR A 46 -25.14 -41.08 -44.34
N LEU A 47 -25.04 -39.81 -44.69
CA LEU A 47 -25.67 -38.68 -43.99
C LEU A 47 -26.20 -37.63 -44.97
N PRO A 48 -27.39 -37.04 -44.71
CA PRO A 48 -27.86 -35.88 -45.46
C PRO A 48 -26.94 -34.65 -45.22
N ALA A 49 -26.83 -33.78 -46.19
CA ALA A 49 -25.92 -32.62 -46.15
C ALA A 49 -26.16 -31.71 -44.92
N ASP A 50 -27.41 -31.50 -44.54
CA ASP A 50 -27.81 -30.73 -43.37
C ASP A 50 -27.36 -31.36 -42.04
N ALA A 51 -27.30 -32.69 -41.98
CA ALA A 51 -26.79 -33.41 -40.80
C ALA A 51 -25.27 -33.29 -40.70
N VAL A 52 -24.55 -33.33 -41.83
CA VAL A 52 -23.09 -33.08 -41.86
C VAL A 52 -22.81 -31.66 -41.41
N ASP A 53 -23.58 -30.68 -41.87
CA ASP A 53 -23.39 -29.27 -41.48
C ASP A 53 -23.63 -29.06 -39.99
N ARG A 54 -24.72 -29.63 -39.45
CA ARG A 54 -24.97 -29.53 -37.99
C ARG A 54 -23.83 -30.14 -37.17
N LEU A 55 -23.30 -31.28 -37.63
CA LEU A 55 -22.21 -31.95 -36.93
C LEU A 55 -20.92 -31.14 -36.95
N ILE A 56 -20.55 -30.60 -38.13
CA ILE A 56 -19.37 -29.73 -38.27
C ILE A 56 -19.55 -28.41 -37.47
N THR A 57 -20.74 -27.80 -37.52
CA THR A 57 -21.03 -26.60 -36.71
C THR A 57 -20.84 -26.88 -35.22
N ARG A 58 -21.40 -28.00 -34.73
CA ARG A 58 -21.23 -28.40 -33.34
C ARG A 58 -19.76 -28.66 -32.96
N LEU A 59 -19.00 -29.36 -33.80
CA LEU A 59 -17.58 -29.59 -33.58
C LEU A 59 -16.79 -28.29 -33.59
N SER A 60 -17.21 -27.33 -34.42
CA SER A 60 -16.60 -25.98 -34.47
C SER A 60 -16.95 -25.16 -33.20
N GLU A 61 -18.19 -25.19 -32.73
CA GLU A 61 -18.64 -24.54 -31.49
C GLU A 61 -17.90 -25.09 -30.27
N GLU A 62 -17.65 -26.40 -30.26
CA GLU A 62 -16.86 -27.08 -29.22
C GLU A 62 -15.34 -26.94 -29.44
N LYS A 63 -14.91 -26.18 -30.44
CA LYS A 63 -13.48 -25.91 -30.80
C LYS A 63 -12.65 -27.17 -31.07
N LEU A 64 -13.31 -28.22 -31.60
CA LEU A 64 -12.67 -29.48 -31.95
C LEU A 64 -12.26 -29.54 -33.43
N VAL A 65 -12.85 -28.69 -34.27
CA VAL A 65 -12.55 -28.51 -35.69
C VAL A 65 -12.63 -27.05 -36.05
N SER A 66 -11.71 -26.54 -36.88
CA SER A 66 -11.74 -25.18 -37.43
C SER A 66 -11.97 -25.17 -38.94
N LEU A 67 -12.80 -24.23 -39.43
CA LEU A 67 -13.01 -24.02 -40.85
C LEU A 67 -12.01 -22.95 -41.36
N ARG A 68 -11.26 -23.29 -42.40
CA ARG A 68 -10.22 -22.43 -42.96
C ARG A 68 -10.50 -22.08 -44.43
N ARG A 69 -9.96 -20.93 -44.85
CA ARG A 69 -10.01 -20.55 -46.27
C ARG A 69 -8.98 -21.35 -47.09
N PRO A 70 -9.31 -21.79 -48.33
CA PRO A 70 -8.30 -22.38 -49.19
C PRO A 70 -7.18 -21.43 -49.48
N GLN A 71 -5.93 -21.78 -49.12
CA GLN A 71 -4.74 -21.04 -49.47
C GLN A 71 -3.96 -21.75 -50.58
N ALA A 72 -3.24 -20.97 -51.41
CA ALA A 72 -2.31 -21.50 -52.43
C ALA A 72 -1.23 -22.37 -51.75
N ALA A 73 -0.80 -23.43 -52.39
CA ALA A 73 0.16 -24.41 -51.92
C ALA A 73 1.52 -23.75 -51.54
N GLY A 74 1.64 -23.34 -50.30
CA GLY A 74 2.88 -22.96 -49.63
C GLY A 74 3.08 -23.87 -48.40
N THR A 75 4.28 -24.01 -47.94
CA THR A 75 4.59 -24.79 -46.71
C THR A 75 3.89 -24.19 -45.53
N ARG A 76 2.78 -24.83 -45.09
CA ARG A 76 2.05 -24.49 -43.87
C ARG A 76 2.86 -24.92 -42.65
N ASP A 77 3.07 -24.00 -41.73
CA ASP A 77 3.54 -24.37 -40.39
C ASP A 77 2.33 -24.81 -39.53
N MET A 78 2.00 -26.10 -39.60
CA MET A 78 0.87 -26.70 -38.88
C MET A 78 1.03 -26.55 -37.37
N ALA A 79 2.24 -26.47 -36.84
CA ALA A 79 2.48 -26.30 -35.42
C ALA A 79 2.11 -24.86 -34.97
N ALA A 80 2.51 -23.84 -35.75
CA ALA A 80 2.11 -22.47 -35.50
C ALA A 80 0.58 -22.27 -35.64
N GLU A 81 -0.04 -22.93 -36.62
CA GLU A 81 -1.50 -22.89 -36.78
C GLU A 81 -2.21 -23.48 -35.58
N ALA A 82 -1.79 -24.67 -35.11
CA ALA A 82 -2.33 -25.30 -33.92
C ALA A 82 -2.14 -24.44 -32.64
N TYR A 83 -1.03 -23.70 -32.56
CA TYR A 83 -0.80 -22.77 -31.46
C TYR A 83 -1.85 -21.65 -31.40
N TRP A 84 -2.21 -21.08 -32.57
CA TRP A 84 -3.24 -20.02 -32.62
C TRP A 84 -4.64 -20.57 -32.34
N ASP A 85 -4.94 -21.79 -32.79
CA ASP A 85 -6.19 -22.47 -32.43
C ASP A 85 -6.30 -22.69 -30.90
N LEU A 86 -5.22 -23.12 -30.26
CA LEU A 86 -5.15 -23.23 -28.78
C LEU A 86 -5.32 -21.90 -28.07
N ALA A 87 -4.84 -20.82 -28.69
CA ALA A 87 -4.94 -19.46 -28.15
C ALA A 87 -6.31 -18.81 -28.42
N ASP A 88 -7.26 -19.51 -29.09
CA ASP A 88 -8.57 -19.00 -29.47
C ASP A 88 -8.50 -17.75 -30.37
N VAL A 89 -7.53 -17.71 -31.28
CA VAL A 89 -7.30 -16.62 -32.25
C VAL A 89 -7.60 -17.14 -33.64
N ASP A 90 -8.20 -16.29 -34.49
CA ASP A 90 -8.39 -16.61 -35.91
C ASP A 90 -7.04 -16.90 -36.56
N THR A 91 -6.77 -18.16 -36.84
CA THR A 91 -5.47 -18.65 -37.31
C THR A 91 -5.05 -18.01 -38.63
N ASP A 92 -5.94 -17.90 -39.62
CA ASP A 92 -5.63 -17.31 -40.93
C ASP A 92 -5.28 -15.83 -40.79
N LYS A 93 -6.01 -15.12 -39.94
CA LYS A 93 -5.75 -13.71 -39.62
C LYS A 93 -4.45 -13.57 -38.85
N ALA A 94 -4.19 -14.41 -37.84
CA ALA A 94 -2.97 -14.39 -37.05
C ALA A 94 -1.73 -14.58 -37.94
N VAL A 95 -1.71 -15.63 -38.76
CA VAL A 95 -0.59 -15.94 -39.63
C VAL A 95 -0.35 -14.80 -40.67
N SER A 96 -1.42 -14.30 -41.31
CA SER A 96 -1.31 -13.21 -42.26
C SER A 96 -0.85 -11.90 -41.64
N THR A 97 -1.34 -11.59 -40.43
CA THR A 97 -0.96 -10.37 -39.71
C THR A 97 0.51 -10.44 -39.26
N VAL A 98 0.95 -11.56 -38.69
CA VAL A 98 2.35 -11.73 -38.28
C VAL A 98 3.29 -11.64 -39.46
N ALA A 99 2.97 -12.34 -40.60
CA ALA A 99 3.80 -12.32 -41.80
C ALA A 99 3.93 -10.92 -42.48
N SER A 100 2.89 -10.08 -42.32
CA SER A 100 2.88 -8.71 -42.87
C SER A 100 3.32 -7.65 -41.85
N ALA A 101 3.47 -8.02 -40.56
CA ALA A 101 3.76 -7.06 -39.51
C ALA A 101 5.18 -6.50 -39.61
N HIS A 102 5.23 -5.19 -39.49
CA HIS A 102 6.48 -4.45 -39.36
C HIS A 102 6.62 -3.98 -37.90
N VAL A 103 7.76 -4.28 -37.27
CA VAL A 103 8.07 -3.91 -35.88
C VAL A 103 9.32 -3.05 -35.82
N GLU A 104 9.33 -2.14 -34.85
CA GLU A 104 10.52 -1.35 -34.52
C GLU A 104 11.16 -1.92 -33.25
N VAL A 105 12.48 -2.08 -33.27
CA VAL A 105 13.25 -2.47 -32.06
C VAL A 105 14.12 -1.29 -31.64
N VAL A 106 13.94 -0.83 -30.39
CA VAL A 106 14.70 0.26 -29.78
C VAL A 106 15.54 -0.31 -28.62
N ILE A 107 16.84 -0.06 -28.65
CA ILE A 107 17.77 -0.49 -27.59
C ILE A 107 18.15 0.73 -26.75
N LEU A 108 17.86 0.66 -25.44
CA LEU A 108 18.21 1.68 -24.44
C LEU A 108 19.24 1.16 -23.41
N GLY A 109 19.96 0.11 -23.75
CA GLY A 109 20.90 -0.51 -22.83
C GLY A 109 21.90 -1.40 -23.55
N SER A 110 22.33 -2.45 -22.88
CA SER A 110 23.38 -3.38 -23.33
C SER A 110 22.88 -4.53 -24.24
N ALA A 111 21.59 -4.56 -24.59
CA ALA A 111 21.03 -5.59 -25.46
C ALA A 111 21.61 -5.49 -26.88
N ASP A 112 21.90 -6.65 -27.50
CA ASP A 112 22.38 -6.71 -28.89
C ASP A 112 21.21 -6.58 -29.87
N PHE A 113 21.26 -5.54 -30.69
CA PHE A 113 20.27 -5.32 -31.74
C PHE A 113 20.22 -6.44 -32.77
N SER A 114 21.38 -7.02 -33.13
CA SER A 114 21.44 -8.10 -34.15
C SER A 114 20.71 -9.35 -33.64
N ALA A 115 20.93 -9.70 -32.37
CA ALA A 115 20.22 -10.82 -31.71
C ALA A 115 18.73 -10.55 -31.62
N ALA A 116 18.32 -9.33 -31.22
CA ALA A 116 16.91 -8.95 -31.12
C ALA A 116 16.21 -8.99 -32.49
N ALA A 117 16.82 -8.41 -33.51
CA ALA A 117 16.29 -8.42 -34.86
C ALA A 117 16.26 -9.85 -35.43
N GLY A 118 17.27 -10.69 -35.12
CA GLY A 118 17.32 -12.09 -35.51
C GLY A 118 16.16 -12.89 -34.92
N ALA A 119 15.91 -12.73 -33.61
CA ALA A 119 14.80 -13.38 -32.92
C ALA A 119 13.43 -12.98 -33.52
N CYS A 120 13.22 -11.70 -33.80
CA CYS A 120 11.99 -11.23 -34.46
C CYS A 120 11.80 -11.82 -35.85
N ARG A 121 12.88 -11.80 -36.69
CA ARG A 121 12.80 -12.36 -38.06
C ARG A 121 12.54 -13.86 -38.07
N ALA A 122 13.06 -14.58 -37.08
CA ALA A 122 12.80 -16.02 -36.94
C ALA A 122 11.30 -16.34 -36.75
N THR A 123 10.50 -15.38 -36.28
CA THR A 123 9.03 -15.50 -36.16
C THR A 123 8.27 -14.93 -37.35
N GLY A 124 8.94 -14.55 -38.45
CA GLY A 124 8.35 -14.00 -39.64
C GLY A 124 8.14 -12.48 -39.67
N LEU A 125 8.57 -11.77 -38.64
CA LEU A 125 8.36 -10.32 -38.53
C LEU A 125 9.37 -9.52 -39.35
N THR A 126 8.92 -8.44 -40.00
CA THR A 126 9.79 -7.45 -40.61
C THR A 126 10.28 -6.45 -39.59
N VAL A 127 11.61 -6.26 -39.50
CA VAL A 127 12.23 -5.48 -38.44
C VAL A 127 12.95 -4.26 -38.96
N THR A 128 12.66 -3.10 -38.38
CA THR A 128 13.52 -1.90 -38.41
C THR A 128 13.94 -1.56 -36.97
N GLY A 129 14.96 -0.75 -36.82
CA GLY A 129 15.30 -0.31 -35.47
C GLY A 129 16.62 0.43 -35.39
N ARG A 130 16.89 0.92 -34.18
CA ARG A 130 18.07 1.71 -33.86
C ARG A 130 18.57 1.37 -32.44
N ALA A 131 19.89 1.45 -32.26
CA ALA A 131 20.48 1.64 -30.95
C ALA A 131 20.43 3.15 -30.64
N ALA A 132 19.93 3.55 -29.47
CA ALA A 132 20.04 4.94 -29.03
C ALA A 132 21.49 5.19 -28.59
N GLU A 133 22.19 6.11 -29.24
CA GLU A 133 23.52 6.52 -28.80
C GLU A 133 23.45 7.23 -27.44
N PRO A 134 24.42 6.98 -26.53
CA PRO A 134 24.51 7.72 -25.29
C PRO A 134 24.73 9.21 -25.58
N GLY A 135 23.77 10.07 -25.20
CA GLY A 135 23.87 11.52 -25.34
C GLY A 135 23.15 12.16 -26.51
N ALA A 136 22.55 11.40 -27.43
CA ALA A 136 21.70 11.98 -28.45
C ALA A 136 20.37 12.45 -27.86
N GLY A 137 20.18 13.76 -27.75
CA GLY A 137 18.90 14.38 -27.38
C GLY A 137 17.77 14.03 -28.38
N PRO A 138 16.52 14.37 -28.07
CA PRO A 138 15.34 14.00 -28.86
C PRO A 138 15.32 14.53 -30.30
N GLU A 139 16.25 15.38 -30.69
CA GLU A 139 16.31 16.05 -32.01
C GLU A 139 16.77 15.14 -33.15
N GLY A 140 17.25 13.90 -32.86
CA GLY A 140 17.65 12.94 -33.94
C GLY A 140 16.49 12.11 -34.53
N ALA A 141 15.25 12.36 -34.18
CA ALA A 141 14.09 11.71 -34.76
C ALA A 141 13.67 12.36 -36.08
N GLY A 142 14.57 12.30 -37.08
CA GLY A 142 14.26 12.69 -38.44
C GLY A 142 13.07 11.91 -39.00
N SER A 143 12.07 12.63 -39.33
CA SER A 143 10.78 12.41 -39.97
C SER A 143 10.70 11.28 -41.05
N ARG A 144 10.86 10.03 -40.65
CA ARG A 144 10.14 8.93 -41.30
C ARG A 144 9.15 8.39 -40.30
N GLN A 145 7.87 8.70 -40.48
CA GLN A 145 6.79 8.05 -39.78
C GLN A 145 6.99 6.53 -39.91
N SER A 146 7.48 5.89 -38.83
CA SER A 146 7.62 4.45 -38.80
C SER A 146 6.23 3.84 -38.96
N ILE A 147 6.08 2.94 -39.94
CA ILE A 147 4.85 2.19 -40.20
C ILE A 147 4.72 1.00 -39.20
N ALA A 148 5.56 0.97 -38.18
CA ALA A 148 5.60 -0.14 -37.24
C ALA A 148 4.28 -0.34 -36.49
N ALA A 149 3.77 -1.58 -36.51
CA ALA A 149 2.54 -1.97 -35.81
C ALA A 149 2.73 -2.04 -34.27
N LEU A 150 3.98 -2.33 -33.84
CA LEU A 150 4.39 -2.34 -32.44
C LEU A 150 5.88 -1.97 -32.36
N THR A 151 6.26 -1.30 -31.27
CA THR A 151 7.66 -1.07 -30.92
C THR A 151 8.06 -1.96 -29.75
N LEU A 152 9.15 -2.73 -29.88
CA LEU A 152 9.81 -3.43 -28.77
C LEU A 152 10.93 -2.55 -28.24
N VAL A 153 10.87 -2.18 -26.98
CA VAL A 153 11.91 -1.39 -26.29
C VAL A 153 12.66 -2.30 -25.31
N LEU A 154 13.96 -2.48 -25.55
CA LEU A 154 14.85 -3.24 -24.67
C LEU A 154 15.70 -2.27 -23.85
N CYS A 155 15.63 -2.38 -22.52
CA CYS A 155 16.38 -1.54 -21.59
C CYS A 155 17.10 -2.39 -20.54
N ASP A 156 18.06 -1.79 -19.85
CA ASP A 156 18.73 -2.42 -18.70
C ASP A 156 18.04 -2.08 -17.39
N ASP A 157 17.27 -0.98 -17.34
CA ASP A 157 16.44 -0.60 -16.21
C ASP A 157 15.09 -0.01 -16.66
N TYR A 158 14.00 -0.44 -16.03
CA TYR A 158 12.65 0.09 -16.23
C TYR A 158 12.47 1.54 -15.72
N LEU A 159 13.42 2.05 -14.92
CA LEU A 159 13.47 3.45 -14.48
C LEU A 159 14.46 4.31 -15.29
N ASP A 160 14.97 3.81 -16.41
CA ASP A 160 15.82 4.60 -17.31
C ASP A 160 15.11 5.90 -17.73
N PRO A 161 15.69 7.07 -17.49
CA PRO A 161 15.04 8.36 -17.79
C PRO A 161 14.65 8.53 -19.27
N ARG A 162 15.39 7.88 -20.19
CA ARG A 162 15.12 7.90 -21.64
C ARG A 162 13.77 7.30 -22.00
N LEU A 163 13.23 6.39 -21.18
CA LEU A 163 11.88 5.84 -21.34
C LEU A 163 10.78 6.90 -21.24
N GLY A 164 11.04 8.04 -20.58
CA GLY A 164 10.12 9.18 -20.54
C GLY A 164 9.85 9.75 -21.95
N ALA A 165 10.90 9.93 -22.76
CA ALA A 165 10.78 10.41 -24.14
C ALA A 165 10.10 9.38 -25.04
N VAL A 166 10.40 8.08 -24.87
CA VAL A 166 9.71 6.98 -25.57
C VAL A 166 8.22 7.00 -25.26
N ASN A 167 7.87 7.06 -23.98
CA ASN A 167 6.47 7.13 -23.52
C ASN A 167 5.72 8.32 -24.11
N ALA A 168 6.32 9.52 -24.09
CA ALA A 168 5.72 10.72 -24.68
C ALA A 168 5.46 10.59 -26.18
N SER A 169 6.43 10.05 -26.94
CA SER A 169 6.29 9.80 -28.39
C SER A 169 5.17 8.81 -28.70
N HIS A 170 5.06 7.72 -27.91
CA HIS A 170 4.01 6.72 -28.10
C HIS A 170 2.63 7.23 -27.68
N LEU A 171 2.53 8.02 -26.63
CA LEU A 171 1.28 8.69 -26.23
C LEU A 171 0.80 9.65 -27.33
N ALA A 172 1.71 10.45 -27.91
CA ALA A 172 1.37 11.38 -28.99
C ALA A 172 0.95 10.67 -30.29
N SER A 173 1.59 9.54 -30.63
CA SER A 173 1.30 8.79 -31.86
C SER A 173 0.15 7.78 -31.73
N GLY A 174 -0.31 7.49 -30.52
CA GLY A 174 -1.34 6.46 -30.27
C GLY A 174 -0.86 5.02 -30.50
N ARG A 175 0.45 4.80 -30.69
CA ARG A 175 1.00 3.48 -31.06
C ARG A 175 1.36 2.65 -29.81
N PRO A 176 0.99 1.35 -29.77
CA PRO A 176 1.37 0.47 -28.67
C PRO A 176 2.87 0.15 -28.71
N TRP A 177 3.43 -0.18 -27.54
CA TRP A 177 4.81 -0.60 -27.40
C TRP A 177 4.99 -1.57 -26.23
N LEU A 178 5.93 -2.48 -26.35
CA LEU A 178 6.30 -3.48 -25.35
C LEU A 178 7.64 -3.11 -24.73
N LEU A 179 7.71 -3.09 -23.40
CA LEU A 179 8.96 -2.89 -22.67
C LEU A 179 9.52 -4.23 -22.20
N ALA A 180 10.83 -4.43 -22.31
CA ALA A 180 11.49 -5.60 -21.74
C ALA A 180 12.90 -5.30 -21.23
N ARG A 181 13.32 -6.02 -20.19
CA ARG A 181 14.67 -6.08 -19.66
C ARG A 181 15.15 -7.54 -19.72
N THR A 182 16.11 -7.80 -20.58
CA THR A 182 16.64 -9.15 -20.79
C THR A 182 17.89 -9.46 -19.98
N VAL A 183 18.48 -8.43 -19.37
CA VAL A 183 19.67 -8.52 -18.51
C VAL A 183 19.28 -8.75 -17.04
N GLY A 184 20.12 -9.44 -16.30
CA GLY A 184 19.89 -9.77 -14.90
C GLY A 184 19.60 -11.26 -14.69
N ALA A 185 19.56 -11.67 -13.41
CA ALA A 185 19.07 -12.99 -13.01
C ALA A 185 17.55 -13.09 -13.21
N ASP A 186 16.88 -11.94 -13.20
CA ASP A 186 15.44 -11.79 -13.46
C ASP A 186 15.24 -11.09 -14.81
N ALA A 187 14.72 -11.80 -15.80
CA ALA A 187 14.29 -11.20 -17.06
C ALA A 187 12.85 -10.67 -16.92
N TRP A 188 12.63 -9.42 -17.33
CA TRP A 188 11.34 -8.74 -17.24
C TRP A 188 10.75 -8.52 -18.62
N VAL A 189 9.49 -8.88 -18.83
CA VAL A 189 8.76 -8.69 -20.08
C VAL A 189 7.40 -8.08 -19.80
N GLY A 190 7.06 -7.02 -20.54
CA GLY A 190 5.80 -6.30 -20.35
C GLY A 190 5.91 -5.07 -19.44
N PRO A 191 4.82 -4.33 -19.33
CA PRO A 191 3.55 -4.53 -20.03
C PRO A 191 3.62 -4.13 -21.53
N VAL A 192 2.58 -4.47 -22.27
CA VAL A 192 2.28 -3.83 -23.54
C VAL A 192 1.56 -2.53 -23.24
N PHE A 193 2.24 -1.41 -23.38
CA PHE A 193 1.62 -0.10 -23.20
C PHE A 193 0.70 0.24 -24.37
N ARG A 194 -0.53 0.60 -24.03
CA ARG A 194 -1.60 0.95 -24.97
C ARG A 194 -2.01 2.40 -24.77
N PRO A 195 -1.52 3.36 -25.53
CA PRO A 195 -1.93 4.75 -25.43
C PRO A 195 -3.45 4.91 -25.46
N GLY A 196 -4.02 5.64 -24.50
CA GLY A 196 -5.47 5.83 -24.35
C GLY A 196 -6.22 4.69 -23.67
N ALA A 197 -5.62 3.49 -23.50
CA ALA A 197 -6.30 2.32 -22.93
C ALA A 197 -5.39 1.58 -21.94
N GLY A 198 -5.24 2.08 -20.73
CA GLY A 198 -4.44 1.44 -19.69
C GLY A 198 -3.37 2.34 -19.09
N ALA A 199 -2.44 1.74 -18.36
CA ALA A 199 -1.33 2.46 -17.75
C ALA A 199 -0.31 2.91 -18.81
N CYS A 200 0.34 4.04 -18.59
CA CYS A 200 1.54 4.44 -19.33
C CYS A 200 2.81 4.14 -18.50
N TRP A 201 4.00 4.33 -19.11
CA TRP A 201 5.26 4.12 -18.39
C TRP A 201 5.40 5.03 -17.16
N THR A 202 4.93 6.27 -17.19
CA THR A 202 4.97 7.17 -16.02
C THR A 202 4.16 6.64 -14.85
N CYS A 203 3.02 5.95 -15.10
CA CYS A 203 2.27 5.24 -14.06
C CYS A 203 3.12 4.15 -13.40
N LEU A 204 3.77 3.32 -14.21
CA LEU A 204 4.65 2.24 -13.77
C LEU A 204 5.87 2.78 -13.03
N ALA A 205 6.57 3.76 -13.59
CA ALA A 205 7.79 4.33 -13.02
C ALA A 205 7.55 4.89 -11.60
N LYS A 206 6.39 5.53 -11.35
CA LYS A 206 6.02 6.02 -10.01
C LYS A 206 5.90 4.88 -8.99
N ARG A 207 5.36 3.72 -9.40
CA ARG A 207 5.25 2.54 -8.54
C ARG A 207 6.61 1.90 -8.27
N LEU A 208 7.39 1.68 -9.32
CA LEU A 208 8.72 1.08 -9.21
C LEU A 208 9.67 1.95 -8.36
N ALA A 209 9.71 3.26 -8.59
CA ALA A 209 10.51 4.18 -7.79
C ALA A 209 10.13 4.12 -6.30
N GLY A 210 8.83 3.94 -6.01
CA GLY A 210 8.34 3.73 -4.65
C GLY A 210 8.87 2.46 -3.97
N ASN A 211 9.21 1.42 -4.70
CA ASN A 211 9.70 0.14 -4.18
C ASN A 211 11.24 0.01 -4.21
N ARG A 212 11.94 0.85 -4.98
CA ARG A 212 13.39 0.82 -5.19
C ARG A 212 14.16 1.93 -4.45
N HIS A 213 13.71 2.35 -3.29
CA HIS A 213 14.31 3.48 -2.56
C HIS A 213 15.81 3.32 -2.23
N GLY A 214 16.30 2.09 -2.05
CA GLY A 214 17.72 1.84 -1.78
C GLY A 214 18.64 2.24 -2.93
N GLU A 215 18.23 1.93 -4.16
CA GLU A 215 18.98 2.26 -5.38
C GLU A 215 18.94 3.77 -5.66
N PHE A 216 17.77 4.39 -5.48
CA PHE A 216 17.59 5.84 -5.67
C PHE A 216 18.42 6.67 -4.67
N LEU A 217 18.58 6.19 -3.44
CA LEU A 217 19.42 6.84 -2.45
C LEU A 217 20.92 6.71 -2.76
N TRP A 218 21.33 5.57 -3.29
CA TRP A 218 22.71 5.41 -3.73
C TRP A 218 23.07 6.43 -4.81
N GLN A 219 22.22 6.63 -5.80
CA GLN A 219 22.41 7.66 -6.83
C GLN A 219 22.48 9.07 -6.25
N ARG A 220 21.74 9.35 -5.18
CA ARG A 220 21.71 10.66 -4.52
C ARG A 220 22.85 10.91 -3.54
N VAL A 221 23.32 9.88 -2.87
CA VAL A 221 24.36 9.98 -1.80
C VAL A 221 25.74 9.61 -2.35
N GLY A 222 25.80 8.82 -3.39
CA GLY A 222 27.02 8.35 -4.04
C GLY A 222 27.72 9.38 -4.92
N ALA A 223 27.13 10.57 -5.07
CA ALA A 223 27.72 11.80 -5.66
C ALA A 223 28.89 11.59 -6.62
N GLY A 224 28.75 10.71 -7.56
CA GLY A 224 29.65 10.58 -8.70
C GLY A 224 28.82 10.33 -9.95
N ASP A 225 29.17 10.93 -11.07
CA ASP A 225 28.52 10.74 -12.38
C ASP A 225 28.66 9.32 -12.94
N GLY A 226 28.83 8.31 -12.06
CA GLY A 226 28.96 6.90 -12.42
C GLY A 226 27.73 6.08 -12.03
N ASP A 227 27.36 5.14 -12.89
CA ASP A 227 26.40 4.09 -12.58
C ASP A 227 26.73 3.41 -11.25
N PRO A 228 25.72 3.02 -10.44
CA PRO A 228 25.99 2.27 -9.21
C PRO A 228 26.84 1.03 -9.53
N PRO A 229 27.88 0.71 -8.74
CA PRO A 229 28.75 -0.40 -9.01
C PRO A 229 28.02 -1.73 -8.75
N GLY A 230 27.17 -2.11 -9.65
CA GLY A 230 26.41 -3.34 -9.65
C GLY A 230 26.58 -4.03 -10.99
N ARG A 231 27.51 -4.96 -11.10
CA ARG A 231 27.50 -5.88 -12.24
C ARG A 231 26.21 -6.68 -12.17
N THR A 232 25.34 -6.49 -13.16
CA THR A 232 24.11 -7.27 -13.29
C THR A 232 24.49 -8.73 -13.52
N ALA A 233 24.13 -9.61 -12.57
CA ALA A 233 24.38 -11.05 -12.69
C ALA A 233 23.52 -11.60 -13.84
N SER A 234 24.14 -12.00 -14.95
CA SER A 234 23.42 -12.42 -16.17
C SER A 234 24.22 -13.46 -16.94
N LEU A 235 23.58 -14.54 -17.34
CA LEU A 235 24.11 -15.52 -18.29
C LEU A 235 23.57 -15.22 -19.70
N ALA A 236 24.32 -15.58 -20.73
CA ALA A 236 23.88 -15.43 -22.12
C ALA A 236 22.55 -16.17 -22.38
N ALA A 237 22.44 -17.42 -21.87
CA ALA A 237 21.21 -18.20 -21.98
C ALA A 237 19.99 -17.51 -21.34
N GLY A 238 20.15 -16.87 -20.17
CA GLY A 238 19.09 -16.10 -19.51
C GLY A 238 18.68 -14.88 -20.33
N ARG A 239 19.64 -14.15 -20.92
CA ARG A 239 19.35 -13.02 -21.84
C ARG A 239 18.56 -13.47 -23.06
N HIS A 240 18.94 -14.60 -23.67
CA HIS A 240 18.20 -15.14 -24.83
C HIS A 240 16.80 -15.61 -24.42
N ALA A 241 16.65 -16.26 -23.29
CA ALA A 241 15.33 -16.66 -22.78
C ALA A 241 14.40 -15.43 -22.61
N GLY A 242 14.89 -14.38 -21.94
CA GLY A 242 14.13 -13.12 -21.78
C GLY A 242 13.79 -12.45 -23.12
N LEU A 243 14.73 -12.44 -24.06
CA LEU A 243 14.52 -11.89 -25.39
C LEU A 243 13.43 -12.68 -26.16
N HIS A 244 13.50 -14.00 -26.18
CA HIS A 244 12.52 -14.84 -26.86
C HIS A 244 11.13 -14.76 -26.21
N MET A 245 11.07 -14.60 -24.88
CA MET A 245 9.81 -14.30 -24.19
C MET A 245 9.20 -12.96 -24.67
N ALA A 246 10.03 -11.90 -24.81
CA ALA A 246 9.55 -10.61 -25.28
C ALA A 246 9.04 -10.70 -26.74
N VAL A 247 9.75 -11.41 -27.59
CA VAL A 247 9.36 -11.65 -29.00
C VAL A 247 8.08 -12.48 -29.08
N LEU A 248 7.94 -13.51 -28.24
CA LEU A 248 6.72 -14.31 -28.16
C LEU A 248 5.51 -13.46 -27.74
N GLU A 249 5.67 -12.62 -26.73
CA GLU A 249 4.58 -11.74 -26.25
C GLU A 249 4.18 -10.71 -27.32
N MET A 250 5.18 -10.12 -27.99
CA MET A 250 4.96 -9.23 -29.15
C MET A 250 4.22 -9.94 -30.28
N THR A 251 4.62 -11.15 -30.63
CA THR A 251 4.00 -11.94 -31.71
C THR A 251 2.54 -12.29 -31.35
N LYS A 252 2.25 -12.69 -30.12
CA LYS A 252 0.89 -12.91 -29.64
C LYS A 252 0.04 -11.64 -29.74
N TRP A 253 0.60 -10.50 -29.34
CA TRP A 253 -0.09 -9.20 -29.47
C TRP A 253 -0.45 -8.88 -30.92
N LEU A 254 0.50 -9.02 -31.85
CA LEU A 254 0.31 -8.75 -33.26
C LEU A 254 -0.71 -9.71 -33.89
N ALA A 255 -0.68 -10.99 -33.52
CA ALA A 255 -1.67 -11.99 -33.95
C ALA A 255 -3.11 -11.71 -33.49
N GLY A 256 -3.30 -10.75 -32.60
CA GLY A 256 -4.62 -10.41 -32.06
C GLY A 256 -4.98 -11.09 -30.74
N TYR A 257 -4.09 -11.90 -30.17
CA TYR A 257 -4.28 -12.44 -28.82
C TYR A 257 -4.31 -11.31 -27.80
N ARG A 258 -5.34 -11.33 -26.95
CA ARG A 258 -5.53 -10.33 -25.90
C ARG A 258 -5.81 -11.03 -24.58
N ASP A 259 -4.92 -10.82 -23.60
CA ASP A 259 -5.02 -11.38 -22.27
C ASP A 259 -4.63 -10.31 -21.24
N ALA A 260 -5.23 -10.40 -20.05
CA ALA A 260 -4.87 -9.54 -18.90
C ALA A 260 -3.37 -9.60 -18.54
N CYS A 261 -2.69 -10.71 -18.90
CA CYS A 261 -1.24 -10.83 -18.71
C CYS A 261 -0.43 -9.77 -19.44
N GLN A 262 -0.97 -9.19 -20.53
CA GLN A 262 -0.31 -8.15 -21.33
C GLN A 262 -0.29 -6.79 -20.61
N ASP A 263 -1.11 -6.61 -19.60
CA ASP A 263 -1.11 -5.45 -18.71
C ASP A 263 -0.22 -5.66 -17.48
N THR A 264 0.61 -6.72 -17.47
CA THR A 264 1.49 -7.09 -16.37
C THR A 264 2.95 -7.05 -16.77
N ILE A 265 3.84 -6.94 -15.79
CA ILE A 265 5.24 -7.33 -15.95
C ILE A 265 5.35 -8.81 -15.61
N SER A 266 5.77 -9.63 -16.57
CA SER A 266 6.13 -11.02 -16.36
C SER A 266 7.63 -11.09 -16.04
N ILE A 267 7.98 -11.64 -14.88
CA ILE A 267 9.37 -11.78 -14.42
C ILE A 267 9.74 -13.25 -14.42
N LEU A 268 10.74 -13.63 -15.21
CA LEU A 268 11.38 -14.95 -15.17
C LEU A 268 12.62 -14.88 -14.28
N ASN A 269 12.54 -15.50 -13.11
CA ASN A 269 13.73 -15.76 -12.30
C ASN A 269 14.50 -16.92 -12.93
N THR A 270 15.69 -16.62 -13.46
CA THR A 270 16.49 -17.63 -14.20
C THR A 270 17.23 -18.61 -13.30
N LEU A 271 17.31 -18.35 -11.99
CA LEU A 271 17.92 -19.30 -11.03
C LEU A 271 16.94 -20.43 -10.65
N GLU A 272 15.66 -20.08 -10.48
CA GLU A 272 14.61 -21.01 -10.08
C GLU A 272 13.74 -21.48 -11.26
N LEU A 273 13.88 -20.86 -12.43
CA LEU A 273 13.00 -21.00 -13.61
C LEU A 273 11.53 -20.76 -13.28
N ARG A 274 11.29 -19.89 -12.31
CA ARG A 274 9.95 -19.48 -11.87
C ARG A 274 9.52 -18.19 -12.53
N MET A 275 8.27 -18.16 -12.99
CA MET A 275 7.65 -16.95 -13.53
C MET A 275 6.65 -16.36 -12.53
N THR A 276 6.74 -15.04 -12.33
CA THR A 276 5.75 -14.26 -11.59
C THR A 276 5.16 -13.17 -12.47
N ARG A 277 3.96 -12.69 -12.14
CA ARG A 277 3.26 -11.63 -12.87
C ARG A 277 2.85 -10.52 -11.93
N HIS A 278 3.12 -9.29 -12.33
CA HIS A 278 2.94 -8.09 -11.53
C HIS A 278 2.06 -7.09 -12.29
N PRO A 279 0.81 -6.85 -11.85
CA PRO A 279 -0.14 -5.99 -12.54
C PRO A 279 0.35 -4.53 -12.60
N VAL A 280 0.09 -3.85 -13.71
CA VAL A 280 0.42 -2.42 -13.87
C VAL A 280 -0.86 -1.61 -13.98
N ALA A 281 -1.21 -0.91 -12.89
CA ALA A 281 -2.43 -0.11 -12.83
C ALA A 281 -2.22 1.30 -13.37
N ARG A 282 -3.22 1.81 -14.13
CA ARG A 282 -3.28 3.22 -14.53
C ARG A 282 -3.53 4.09 -13.29
N ARG A 283 -2.85 5.24 -13.26
CA ARG A 283 -3.09 6.28 -12.25
C ARG A 283 -3.95 7.38 -12.86
N PRO A 284 -5.19 7.62 -12.37
CA PRO A 284 -6.06 8.68 -12.89
C PRO A 284 -5.39 10.05 -12.89
N GLN A 285 -4.61 10.36 -11.84
CA GLN A 285 -3.85 11.61 -11.65
C GLN A 285 -2.45 11.57 -12.30
N CYS A 286 -2.23 10.73 -13.33
CA CYS A 286 -0.93 10.65 -13.97
C CYS A 286 -0.67 11.86 -14.86
N PRO A 287 0.47 12.58 -14.72
CA PRO A 287 0.76 13.79 -15.51
C PRO A 287 0.96 13.51 -17.01
N SER A 288 1.13 12.24 -17.40
CA SER A 288 1.36 11.87 -18.81
C SER A 288 0.13 11.30 -19.50
N CYS A 289 -0.76 10.58 -18.77
CA CYS A 289 -1.92 9.90 -19.38
C CYS A 289 -3.22 10.08 -18.62
N GLY A 290 -3.21 10.85 -17.54
CA GLY A 290 -4.36 11.17 -16.68
C GLY A 290 -4.55 12.67 -16.55
N ASP A 291 -5.25 13.05 -15.49
CA ASP A 291 -5.47 14.44 -15.11
C ASP A 291 -4.58 14.80 -13.91
N PRO A 292 -3.53 15.62 -14.07
CA PRO A 292 -2.60 15.97 -12.99
C PRO A 292 -3.24 16.81 -11.88
N ASP A 293 -4.34 17.51 -12.16
CA ASP A 293 -4.99 18.43 -11.23
C ASP A 293 -6.06 17.75 -10.36
N LEU A 294 -6.40 16.50 -10.66
CA LEU A 294 -7.48 15.73 -10.03
C LEU A 294 -7.39 15.69 -8.50
N VAL A 295 -6.19 15.62 -7.92
CA VAL A 295 -6.00 15.62 -6.45
C VAL A 295 -6.19 17.03 -5.87
N ALA A 296 -5.70 18.04 -6.58
CA ALA A 296 -5.84 19.43 -6.17
C ALA A 296 -7.31 19.90 -6.26
N GLU A 297 -8.04 19.50 -7.28
CA GLU A 297 -9.46 19.76 -7.43
C GLU A 297 -10.28 19.12 -6.31
N HIS A 298 -10.00 17.84 -6.00
CA HIS A 298 -10.67 17.13 -4.91
C HIS A 298 -10.49 17.81 -3.55
N ALA A 299 -9.31 18.37 -3.27
CA ALA A 299 -9.03 19.07 -2.01
C ALA A 299 -9.81 20.40 -1.87
N GLN A 300 -10.35 20.96 -2.97
CA GLN A 300 -11.20 22.16 -2.94
C GLN A 300 -12.66 21.83 -2.61
N GLU A 301 -13.07 20.57 -2.69
CA GLU A 301 -14.43 20.17 -2.35
C GLU A 301 -14.57 19.91 -0.84
N PRO A 302 -15.69 20.30 -0.22
CA PRO A 302 -15.98 19.91 1.15
C PRO A 302 -16.03 18.40 1.32
N VAL A 303 -15.56 17.91 2.45
CA VAL A 303 -15.64 16.48 2.78
C VAL A 303 -17.12 16.07 2.83
N ARG A 304 -17.53 15.20 1.91
CA ARG A 304 -18.93 14.74 1.79
C ARG A 304 -19.13 13.52 2.67
N LEU A 305 -19.97 13.66 3.68
CA LEU A 305 -20.34 12.60 4.60
C LEU A 305 -21.68 11.99 4.22
N ALA A 306 -21.75 10.67 4.11
CA ALA A 306 -22.99 9.95 3.93
C ALA A 306 -23.43 9.33 5.26
N ARG A 307 -24.73 9.47 5.62
CA ARG A 307 -25.28 8.68 6.73
C ARG A 307 -25.34 7.22 6.32
N ARG A 308 -24.49 6.39 6.92
CA ARG A 308 -24.47 4.94 6.68
C ARG A 308 -24.66 4.21 8.00
N PRO A 309 -25.54 3.20 8.05
CA PRO A 309 -25.65 2.37 9.23
C PRO A 309 -24.33 1.62 9.44
N VAL A 310 -23.84 1.67 10.67
CA VAL A 310 -22.66 0.91 11.07
C VAL A 310 -23.03 -0.57 11.08
N ALA A 311 -22.27 -1.40 10.37
CA ALA A 311 -22.47 -2.84 10.43
C ALA A 311 -22.12 -3.34 11.85
N ALA A 312 -23.03 -4.08 12.46
CA ALA A 312 -22.74 -4.80 13.69
C ALA A 312 -21.69 -5.88 13.39
N GLY A 313 -20.43 -5.57 13.63
CA GLY A 313 -19.30 -6.48 13.40
C GLY A 313 -18.59 -6.82 14.68
N GLY A 314 -18.37 -8.10 14.94
CA GLY A 314 -17.44 -8.55 15.95
C GLY A 314 -16.00 -8.21 15.55
N GLY A 315 -15.09 -8.09 16.52
CA GLY A 315 -13.67 -7.83 16.28
C GLY A 315 -13.18 -6.50 16.87
N ASN A 316 -12.00 -6.03 16.41
CA ASN A 316 -11.33 -4.84 16.94
C ASN A 316 -11.96 -3.49 16.52
N GLY A 317 -13.22 -3.43 16.12
CA GLY A 317 -13.93 -2.18 15.86
C GLY A 317 -15.13 -2.32 14.93
N GLN A 318 -16.02 -1.35 15.05
CA GLN A 318 -17.13 -1.16 14.11
C GLN A 318 -16.54 -0.70 12.78
N ARG A 319 -16.85 -1.42 11.69
CA ARG A 319 -16.46 -1.07 10.31
C ARG A 319 -17.69 -1.16 9.43
N ILE A 320 -17.81 -0.25 8.48
CA ILE A 320 -18.88 -0.32 7.48
C ILE A 320 -18.63 -1.48 6.50
N PHE A 321 -17.36 -1.79 6.21
CA PHE A 321 -16.99 -2.94 5.37
C PHE A 321 -16.45 -4.10 6.21
N SER A 322 -16.87 -5.33 5.87
CA SER A 322 -16.26 -6.53 6.45
C SER A 322 -14.79 -6.66 6.06
N LEU A 323 -14.01 -7.40 6.85
CA LEU A 323 -12.59 -7.65 6.57
C LEU A 323 -12.38 -8.34 5.22
N ASP A 324 -13.25 -9.31 4.88
CA ASP A 324 -13.20 -10.00 3.59
C ASP A 324 -13.45 -9.03 2.43
N ARG A 325 -14.42 -8.11 2.59
CA ARG A 325 -14.66 -7.08 1.59
C ARG A 325 -13.46 -6.14 1.43
N MET A 326 -12.82 -5.75 2.53
CA MET A 326 -11.60 -4.94 2.47
C MET A 326 -10.48 -5.65 1.69
N MET A 327 -10.24 -6.93 1.97
CA MET A 327 -9.23 -7.71 1.25
C MET A 327 -9.60 -7.93 -0.23
N ALA A 328 -10.86 -8.22 -0.53
CA ALA A 328 -11.32 -8.39 -1.91
C ALA A 328 -11.17 -7.11 -2.73
N GLN A 329 -11.44 -5.95 -2.12
CA GLN A 329 -11.39 -4.65 -2.80
C GLN A 329 -9.97 -4.10 -2.93
N TYR A 330 -9.12 -4.26 -1.91
CA TYR A 330 -7.82 -3.59 -1.83
C TYR A 330 -6.62 -4.54 -1.79
N GLY A 331 -6.84 -5.85 -1.73
CA GLY A 331 -5.75 -6.85 -1.72
C GLY A 331 -4.86 -6.79 -2.96
N HIS A 332 -5.37 -6.29 -4.09
CA HIS A 332 -4.61 -6.07 -5.32
C HIS A 332 -3.50 -5.01 -5.19
N LEU A 333 -3.54 -4.19 -4.14
CA LEU A 333 -2.49 -3.21 -3.83
C LEU A 333 -1.22 -3.88 -3.26
N VAL A 334 -1.31 -5.17 -2.90
CA VAL A 334 -0.19 -5.95 -2.35
C VAL A 334 0.55 -6.64 -3.48
N ASP A 335 1.70 -6.11 -3.84
CA ASP A 335 2.58 -6.70 -4.85
C ASP A 335 4.03 -6.24 -4.62
N PRO A 336 5.03 -7.15 -4.64
CA PRO A 336 6.41 -6.81 -4.32
C PRO A 336 7.09 -5.89 -5.35
N VAL A 337 6.56 -5.80 -6.57
CA VAL A 337 7.17 -5.03 -7.67
C VAL A 337 6.37 -3.76 -7.96
N THR A 338 5.08 -3.88 -8.20
CA THR A 338 4.19 -2.80 -8.64
C THR A 338 3.22 -2.32 -7.56
N GLY A 339 3.14 -3.01 -6.44
CA GLY A 339 2.22 -2.69 -5.35
C GLY A 339 2.57 -1.42 -4.60
N VAL A 340 1.57 -0.84 -3.97
CA VAL A 340 1.73 0.21 -2.94
C VAL A 340 2.25 -0.41 -1.65
N VAL A 341 1.79 -1.63 -1.38
CA VAL A 341 2.18 -2.47 -0.26
C VAL A 341 3.05 -3.60 -0.81
N PRO A 342 4.33 -3.70 -0.44
CA PRO A 342 5.22 -4.70 -1.04
C PRO A 342 4.96 -6.12 -0.53
N GLU A 343 4.48 -6.28 0.70
CA GLU A 343 4.23 -7.59 1.32
C GLU A 343 3.19 -7.53 2.44
N LEU A 344 2.58 -8.66 2.75
CA LEU A 344 1.89 -8.90 4.02
C LEU A 344 2.47 -10.17 4.62
N ARG A 345 3.34 -10.01 5.62
CA ARG A 345 4.09 -11.11 6.23
C ARG A 345 3.81 -11.16 7.73
N ARG A 346 3.50 -12.36 8.25
CA ARG A 346 3.34 -12.56 9.69
C ARG A 346 4.64 -12.23 10.44
N ASP A 347 4.54 -11.47 11.52
CA ASP A 347 5.65 -11.25 12.44
C ASP A 347 5.82 -12.51 13.33
N PRO A 348 6.97 -13.21 13.24
CA PRO A 348 7.18 -14.43 14.02
C PRO A 348 7.49 -14.17 15.49
N GLY A 349 7.79 -12.94 15.89
CA GLY A 349 8.20 -12.56 17.26
C GLY A 349 7.05 -12.35 18.24
N ASN A 350 5.80 -12.39 17.78
CA ASN A 350 4.65 -12.13 18.62
C ASN A 350 4.08 -13.40 19.26
N PRO A 351 3.40 -13.27 20.45
CA PRO A 351 2.68 -14.37 21.06
C PRO A 351 1.63 -14.98 20.12
N ASP A 352 1.33 -16.26 20.28
CA ASP A 352 0.40 -17.03 19.43
C ASP A 352 -1.06 -16.56 19.53
N PHE A 353 -1.41 -15.86 20.59
CA PHE A 353 -2.76 -15.32 20.83
C PHE A 353 -2.98 -13.91 20.27
N VAL A 354 -1.96 -13.29 19.70
CA VAL A 354 -2.04 -12.01 18.96
C VAL A 354 -1.46 -12.19 17.57
N TYR A 355 -2.27 -11.92 16.57
CA TYR A 355 -1.79 -11.90 15.21
C TYR A 355 -1.17 -10.52 14.90
N SER A 356 0.04 -10.51 14.38
CA SER A 356 0.71 -9.32 13.86
C SER A 356 1.25 -9.58 12.47
N TYR A 357 1.01 -8.63 11.58
CA TYR A 357 1.46 -8.67 10.19
C TYR A 357 2.26 -7.41 9.86
N LEU A 358 3.35 -7.58 9.16
CA LEU A 358 4.19 -6.52 8.62
C LEU A 358 3.85 -6.31 7.15
N SER A 359 3.73 -5.07 6.72
CA SER A 359 3.37 -4.68 5.35
C SER A 359 4.54 -4.03 4.58
N GLY A 360 5.76 -4.35 5.00
CA GLY A 360 6.96 -3.79 4.43
C GLY A 360 7.32 -2.42 5.03
N ARG A 361 8.21 -1.71 4.36
CA ARG A 361 8.78 -0.47 4.87
C ARG A 361 7.74 0.64 5.04
N ASN A 362 7.81 1.33 6.18
CA ASN A 362 7.03 2.54 6.42
C ASN A 362 7.46 3.69 5.48
N ARG A 363 6.59 4.06 4.55
CA ARG A 363 6.86 5.09 3.51
C ARG A 363 6.91 6.51 4.07
N ALA A 364 6.35 6.76 5.24
CA ALA A 364 6.47 8.03 5.94
C ALA A 364 7.92 8.31 6.42
N MET A 365 8.72 7.25 6.57
CA MET A 365 10.12 7.30 7.02
C MET A 365 11.07 7.34 5.82
N THR A 366 10.99 8.36 4.96
CA THR A 366 11.94 8.49 3.85
C THR A 366 13.21 9.20 4.26
N ALA A 367 14.29 8.80 3.61
CA ALA A 367 15.63 9.18 4.01
C ALA A 367 16.13 10.39 3.23
N GLY A 368 16.34 11.50 3.90
CA GLY A 368 17.24 12.56 3.44
C GLY A 368 18.72 12.28 3.72
N SER A 369 19.03 11.19 4.45
CA SER A 369 20.40 10.81 4.85
C SER A 369 20.56 9.30 4.99
N VAL A 370 21.79 8.80 4.96
CA VAL A 370 22.09 7.37 5.20
C VAL A 370 21.61 6.89 6.57
N ALA A 371 21.66 7.74 7.59
CA ALA A 371 21.17 7.43 8.94
C ALA A 371 19.64 7.25 8.93
N ALA A 372 18.90 8.16 8.27
CA ALA A 372 17.46 8.06 8.09
C ALA A 372 17.06 6.85 7.23
N LEU A 373 17.87 6.50 6.22
CA LEU A 373 17.67 5.25 5.46
C LEU A 373 17.77 4.02 6.36
N ARG A 374 18.82 3.93 7.18
CA ARG A 374 19.00 2.81 8.13
C ARG A 374 17.84 2.70 9.11
N ALA A 375 17.36 3.82 9.64
CA ALA A 375 16.18 3.86 10.50
C ALA A 375 14.93 3.40 9.74
N GLY A 376 14.69 3.91 8.52
CA GLY A 376 13.57 3.55 7.68
C GLY A 376 13.55 2.09 7.23
N LEU A 377 14.71 1.48 6.97
CA LEU A 377 14.81 0.05 6.62
C LEU A 377 14.41 -0.88 7.78
N ARG A 378 14.43 -0.38 9.01
CA ARG A 378 14.03 -1.11 10.23
C ARG A 378 12.63 -0.75 10.71
N SER A 379 12.01 0.28 10.12
CA SER A 379 10.65 0.72 10.43
C SER A 379 9.68 0.07 9.44
N HIS A 380 8.83 -0.81 9.93
CA HIS A 380 7.78 -1.46 9.16
C HIS A 380 6.44 -0.88 9.55
N SER A 381 5.52 -0.77 8.60
CA SER A 381 4.12 -0.64 8.91
C SER A 381 3.56 -2.02 9.27
N GLY A 382 2.60 -2.07 10.16
CA GLY A 382 2.09 -3.34 10.64
C GLY A 382 0.64 -3.27 11.11
N GLY A 383 0.00 -4.42 11.13
CA GLY A 383 -1.36 -4.59 11.66
C GLY A 383 -1.40 -5.64 12.74
N LYS A 384 -2.34 -5.48 13.65
CA LYS A 384 -2.58 -6.33 14.82
C LYS A 384 -4.04 -6.74 14.89
N GLY A 385 -4.30 -7.88 15.51
CA GLY A 385 -5.67 -8.32 15.73
C GLY A 385 -5.76 -9.61 16.54
N THR A 386 -6.99 -9.96 16.90
CA THR A 386 -7.32 -11.24 17.55
C THR A 386 -7.44 -12.38 16.52
N THR A 387 -7.58 -12.03 15.24
CA THR A 387 -7.59 -12.95 14.10
C THR A 387 -6.55 -12.56 13.06
N GLU A 388 -6.16 -13.53 12.25
CA GLU A 388 -5.22 -13.32 11.16
C GLU A 388 -5.71 -12.28 10.14
N MET A 389 -7.00 -12.33 9.81
CA MET A 389 -7.61 -11.41 8.85
C MET A 389 -7.63 -9.96 9.37
N GLU A 390 -7.92 -9.76 10.66
CA GLU A 390 -7.82 -8.43 11.30
C GLU A 390 -6.41 -7.86 11.16
N ALA A 391 -5.39 -8.64 11.47
CA ALA A 391 -4.00 -8.20 11.39
C ALA A 391 -3.57 -7.90 9.95
N LYS A 392 -3.96 -8.74 8.98
CA LYS A 392 -3.68 -8.50 7.55
C LYS A 392 -4.32 -7.22 7.03
N VAL A 393 -5.62 -7.04 7.31
CA VAL A 393 -6.34 -5.82 6.89
C VAL A 393 -5.77 -4.60 7.60
N GLY A 394 -5.44 -4.70 8.89
CA GLY A 394 -4.79 -3.63 9.63
C GLY A 394 -3.45 -3.21 8.99
N ALA A 395 -2.59 -4.18 8.64
CA ALA A 395 -1.30 -3.93 8.01
C ALA A 395 -1.44 -3.31 6.61
N LEU A 396 -2.41 -3.77 5.82
CA LEU A 396 -2.75 -3.19 4.53
C LEU A 396 -3.20 -1.73 4.69
N CYS A 397 -4.14 -1.48 5.60
CA CYS A 397 -4.69 -0.15 5.88
C CYS A 397 -3.60 0.83 6.32
N GLU A 398 -2.73 0.45 7.26
CA GLU A 398 -1.65 1.31 7.72
C GLU A 398 -0.64 1.63 6.61
N ALA A 399 -0.26 0.65 5.78
CA ALA A 399 0.66 0.91 4.68
C ALA A 399 0.07 1.87 3.64
N VAL A 400 -1.22 1.73 3.31
CA VAL A 400 -1.94 2.65 2.42
C VAL A 400 -2.05 4.04 3.04
N GLU A 401 -2.35 4.13 4.33
CA GLU A 401 -2.37 5.38 5.08
C GLU A 401 -1.03 6.12 4.97
N ARG A 402 0.09 5.45 5.27
CA ARG A 402 1.43 6.03 5.16
C ARG A 402 1.79 6.45 3.74
N TYR A 403 1.33 5.70 2.73
CA TYR A 403 1.50 6.06 1.33
C TYR A 403 0.73 7.33 0.97
N CYS A 404 -0.56 7.40 1.30
CA CYS A 404 -1.41 8.55 0.97
C CYS A 404 -1.02 9.82 1.74
N ALA A 405 -0.56 9.68 2.98
CA ALA A 405 -0.07 10.79 3.79
C ALA A 405 1.33 11.29 3.40
N THR A 406 1.99 10.68 2.42
CA THR A 406 3.27 11.16 1.87
C THR A 406 3.00 12.14 0.75
N ARG A 407 3.78 13.23 0.66
CA ARG A 407 3.67 14.19 -0.43
C ARG A 407 4.08 13.57 -1.77
N HIS A 408 3.22 13.70 -2.77
CA HIS A 408 3.43 13.18 -4.13
C HIS A 408 3.73 14.26 -5.17
N GLY A 409 3.42 15.54 -4.87
CA GLY A 409 3.68 16.70 -5.70
C GLY A 409 2.50 17.16 -6.57
N ASP A 410 1.32 16.54 -6.39
CA ASP A 410 0.06 16.86 -7.04
C ASP A 410 -1.02 17.39 -6.05
N GLU A 411 -0.61 17.67 -4.79
CA GLU A 411 -1.47 18.24 -3.77
C GLU A 411 -1.71 19.74 -4.00
N LEU A 412 -2.89 20.22 -3.59
CA LEU A 412 -3.21 21.65 -3.62
C LEU A 412 -2.36 22.43 -2.62
N ILE A 413 -1.65 23.43 -3.10
CA ILE A 413 -0.76 24.26 -2.30
C ILE A 413 -1.05 25.75 -2.55
N VAL A 414 -1.29 26.46 -1.45
CA VAL A 414 -1.32 27.93 -1.40
C VAL A 414 0.02 28.42 -0.84
N ARG A 415 0.63 29.43 -1.44
CA ARG A 415 1.88 30.04 -0.97
C ARG A 415 1.59 31.43 -0.41
N ASP A 416 1.72 31.58 0.90
CA ASP A 416 1.58 32.85 1.62
C ASP A 416 2.26 32.77 3.00
N SER A 417 2.24 33.86 3.75
CA SER A 417 2.57 33.92 5.17
C SER A 417 1.31 33.73 6.02
N PHE A 418 1.47 33.36 7.30
CA PHE A 418 0.36 33.29 8.25
C PHE A 418 -0.34 34.65 8.36
N LEU A 419 0.45 35.73 8.45
CA LEU A 419 -0.08 37.10 8.51
C LEU A 419 -0.83 37.50 7.25
N GLY A 420 -0.41 37.04 6.06
CA GLY A 420 -1.08 37.30 4.79
C GLY A 420 -2.43 36.57 4.67
N LEU A 421 -2.51 35.33 5.14
CA LEU A 421 -3.74 34.51 5.13
C LEU A 421 -4.74 34.95 6.20
N GLY A 422 -4.27 35.53 7.29
CA GLY A 422 -5.10 36.03 8.39
C GLY A 422 -6.02 34.94 8.96
N ALA A 423 -7.32 35.23 9.06
CA ALA A 423 -8.30 34.36 9.68
C ALA A 423 -8.51 33.01 8.95
N GLN A 424 -8.06 32.85 7.70
CA GLN A 424 -8.16 31.60 6.97
C GLN A 424 -7.17 30.56 7.48
N ALA A 425 -6.01 31.00 8.01
CA ALA A 425 -4.99 30.11 8.51
C ALA A 425 -5.24 29.68 9.96
N VAL A 426 -4.90 28.44 10.28
CA VAL A 426 -4.81 27.92 11.65
C VAL A 426 -3.35 27.98 12.07
N HIS A 427 -3.08 28.64 13.21
CA HIS A 427 -1.71 28.75 13.70
C HIS A 427 -1.18 27.36 14.11
N PRO A 428 -0.03 26.89 13.61
CA PRO A 428 0.45 25.53 13.84
C PRO A 428 0.69 25.21 15.33
N ASP A 429 1.01 26.20 16.17
CA ASP A 429 1.25 25.97 17.59
C ASP A 429 -0.03 25.63 18.36
N THR A 430 -1.24 25.93 17.80
CA THR A 430 -2.51 25.44 18.37
C THR A 430 -2.66 23.92 18.26
N CYS A 431 -1.89 23.30 17.37
CA CYS A 431 -1.86 21.87 17.15
C CYS A 431 -0.58 21.24 17.73
N GLN A 432 0.58 21.91 17.61
CA GLN A 432 1.86 21.40 18.10
C GLN A 432 1.97 21.46 19.62
N LEU A 433 1.46 22.52 20.25
CA LEU A 433 1.32 22.69 21.69
C LEU A 433 2.65 22.61 22.50
N PHE A 434 3.74 23.12 21.93
CA PHE A 434 4.98 23.28 22.67
C PHE A 434 4.93 24.52 23.59
N ASP A 435 5.51 24.41 24.79
CA ASP A 435 5.64 25.52 25.74
C ASP A 435 6.84 26.42 25.39
N GLU A 436 6.78 27.70 25.73
CA GLU A 436 7.88 28.65 25.51
C GLU A 436 9.20 28.17 26.14
N ARG A 437 9.14 27.52 27.29
CA ARG A 437 10.29 26.91 27.95
C ARG A 437 10.93 25.79 27.15
N GLN A 438 10.11 25.01 26.41
CA GLN A 438 10.64 24.00 25.52
C GLN A 438 11.38 24.62 24.32
N PHE A 439 10.84 25.69 23.75
CA PHE A 439 11.55 26.44 22.70
C PHE A 439 12.85 27.06 23.23
N ALA A 440 12.86 27.61 24.44
CA ALA A 440 14.05 28.20 25.07
C ALA A 440 15.14 27.15 25.33
N ASP A 441 14.81 25.95 25.80
CA ASP A 441 15.75 24.84 26.09
C ASP A 441 15.97 23.89 24.89
N ARG A 442 15.48 24.25 23.71
CA ARG A 442 15.45 23.41 22.51
C ARG A 442 16.76 22.73 22.16
N ALA A 443 17.84 23.47 22.20
CA ALA A 443 19.19 22.97 21.84
C ALA A 443 19.59 21.79 22.74
N ARG A 444 19.43 21.96 24.07
CA ARG A 444 19.73 20.93 25.06
C ARG A 444 18.81 19.71 24.91
N TRP A 445 17.49 19.94 24.77
CA TRP A 445 16.51 18.90 24.58
C TRP A 445 16.82 18.07 23.34
N ASN A 446 17.02 18.70 22.19
CA ASN A 446 17.26 18.06 20.90
C ASN A 446 18.58 17.30 20.81
N ALA A 447 19.54 17.56 21.70
CA ALA A 447 20.80 16.83 21.76
C ALA A 447 20.65 15.40 22.31
N VAL A 448 19.60 15.14 23.11
CA VAL A 448 19.42 13.88 23.84
C VAL A 448 18.12 13.15 23.55
N CYS A 449 17.11 13.81 22.96
CA CYS A 449 15.82 13.22 22.72
C CYS A 449 15.79 12.31 21.47
N MET A 450 14.77 11.46 21.39
CA MET A 450 14.47 10.71 20.16
C MET A 450 14.12 11.66 19.00
N PRO A 451 14.38 11.28 17.75
CA PRO A 451 14.16 12.17 16.59
C PRO A 451 12.74 12.74 16.48
N TRP A 452 11.73 11.99 16.88
CA TRP A 452 10.32 12.41 16.85
C TRP A 452 9.90 13.26 18.05
N HIS A 453 10.70 13.32 19.13
CA HIS A 453 10.46 14.19 20.28
C HIS A 453 11.16 15.55 20.16
N ARG A 454 11.79 15.85 19.04
CA ARG A 454 12.48 17.12 18.82
C ARG A 454 11.52 18.30 18.90
N VAL A 455 11.92 19.32 19.62
CA VAL A 455 11.26 20.63 19.61
C VAL A 455 11.67 21.36 18.34
N PRO A 456 10.71 21.81 17.51
CA PRO A 456 11.01 22.53 16.28
C PRO A 456 11.53 23.94 16.53
N GLU A 457 11.86 24.68 15.48
CA GLU A 457 12.07 26.13 15.58
C GLU A 457 10.74 26.84 15.83
N PRO A 458 10.74 27.99 16.53
CA PRO A 458 9.54 28.82 16.62
C PRO A 458 8.99 29.12 15.22
N PHE A 459 7.68 29.13 15.10
CA PHE A 459 7.04 29.42 13.82
C PHE A 459 7.17 30.91 13.50
N ASP A 460 7.63 31.23 12.29
CA ASP A 460 7.71 32.61 11.78
C ASP A 460 6.45 32.95 11.01
N GLU A 461 5.58 33.76 11.60
CA GLU A 461 4.30 34.17 11.04
C GLU A 461 4.43 35.01 9.77
N ALA A 462 5.54 35.70 9.56
CA ALA A 462 5.80 36.53 8.39
C ALA A 462 6.43 35.75 7.23
N ALA A 463 7.01 34.59 7.50
CA ALA A 463 7.64 33.78 6.46
C ALA A 463 6.61 33.19 5.48
N VAL A 464 6.86 33.36 4.18
CA VAL A 464 6.06 32.72 3.14
C VAL A 464 6.36 31.23 3.11
N THR A 465 5.33 30.41 3.29
CA THR A 465 5.42 28.95 3.27
C THR A 465 4.30 28.31 2.45
N GLN A 466 4.25 27.00 2.43
CA GLN A 466 3.20 26.21 1.73
C GLN A 466 2.09 25.84 2.70
N TRP A 467 0.84 26.07 2.26
CA TRP A 467 -0.38 25.78 2.99
C TRP A 467 -1.27 24.86 2.18
N THR A 468 -2.00 23.99 2.85
CA THR A 468 -2.97 23.07 2.23
C THR A 468 -4.32 23.26 2.89
N PRO A 469 -5.42 23.29 2.10
CA PRO A 469 -6.78 23.36 2.62
C PRO A 469 -7.16 22.15 3.47
N VAL A 470 -7.89 22.42 4.56
CA VAL A 470 -8.56 21.46 5.42
C VAL A 470 -9.97 21.93 5.68
N TRP A 471 -10.89 21.03 6.00
CA TRP A 471 -12.31 21.38 6.18
C TRP A 471 -12.75 21.17 7.63
N SER A 472 -13.36 22.19 8.24
CA SER A 472 -14.02 22.05 9.54
C SER A 472 -15.31 21.25 9.39
N LEU A 473 -15.43 20.14 10.09
CA LEU A 473 -16.67 19.36 10.15
C LEU A 473 -17.76 20.06 10.99
N LEU A 474 -17.38 21.03 11.81
CA LEU A 474 -18.31 21.73 12.68
C LEU A 474 -18.97 22.94 12.01
N THR A 475 -18.22 23.68 11.20
CA THR A 475 -18.68 24.90 10.53
C THR A 475 -18.90 24.73 9.03
N GLY A 476 -18.29 23.72 8.42
CA GLY A 476 -18.26 23.53 6.96
C GLY A 476 -17.33 24.52 6.26
N GLU A 477 -16.51 25.26 7.01
CA GLU A 477 -15.58 26.25 6.46
C GLU A 477 -14.24 25.61 6.09
N GLN A 478 -13.64 26.13 5.02
CA GLN A 478 -12.28 25.79 4.64
C GLN A 478 -11.29 26.61 5.48
N ARG A 479 -10.28 25.93 5.99
CA ARG A 479 -9.18 26.52 6.72
C ARG A 479 -7.85 26.07 6.07
N LEU A 480 -6.76 26.71 6.44
CA LEU A 480 -5.43 26.42 5.89
C LEU A 480 -4.48 26.02 7.01
N LEU A 481 -3.75 24.95 6.81
CA LEU A 481 -2.66 24.49 7.67
C LEU A 481 -1.37 24.33 6.86
N PRO A 482 -0.18 24.50 7.49
CA PRO A 482 1.09 24.30 6.80
C PRO A 482 1.17 22.90 6.17
N THR A 483 1.47 22.82 4.88
CA THR A 483 1.58 21.54 4.14
C THR A 483 2.53 20.56 4.80
N ALA A 484 3.63 21.08 5.38
CA ALA A 484 4.62 20.29 6.10
C ALA A 484 4.11 19.65 7.40
N MET A 485 2.95 20.08 7.91
CA MET A 485 2.26 19.47 9.04
C MET A 485 1.31 18.36 8.64
N LEU A 486 0.86 18.38 7.39
CA LEU A 486 -0.18 17.50 6.87
C LEU A 486 0.38 16.32 6.06
N TYR A 487 1.53 16.50 5.42
CA TYR A 487 2.15 15.50 4.57
C TYR A 487 3.59 15.20 4.95
N TYR A 488 3.91 13.91 5.06
CA TYR A 488 5.29 13.46 5.20
C TYR A 488 6.14 13.85 3.99
N ASN A 489 7.43 14.04 4.23
CA ASN A 489 8.40 14.39 3.18
C ASN A 489 8.05 15.67 2.40
N SER A 490 7.33 16.57 3.03
CA SER A 490 7.08 17.91 2.49
C SER A 490 8.30 18.80 2.68
N HIS A 491 8.83 19.29 1.56
CA HIS A 491 9.98 20.20 1.55
C HIS A 491 9.60 21.46 0.77
N ASP A 492 9.88 22.64 1.29
CA ASP A 492 9.75 23.89 0.54
C ASP A 492 11.10 24.27 -0.06
N ALA A 493 11.14 24.54 -1.37
CA ALA A 493 12.36 24.85 -2.12
C ALA A 493 13.55 23.89 -1.85
N GLY A 494 13.24 22.59 -1.60
CA GLY A 494 14.24 21.55 -1.30
C GLY A 494 14.69 21.50 0.17
N ARG A 495 14.13 22.31 1.05
CA ARG A 495 14.42 22.30 2.49
C ARG A 495 13.18 21.89 3.30
N ALA A 496 13.38 21.07 4.32
CA ALA A 496 12.33 20.81 5.30
C ALA A 496 12.05 22.09 6.10
N LEU A 497 10.78 22.41 6.34
CA LEU A 497 10.41 23.50 7.22
C LEU A 497 10.81 23.13 8.66
N ALA A 498 11.65 23.96 9.28
CA ALA A 498 12.23 23.64 10.59
C ALA A 498 11.23 23.80 11.74
N SER A 499 10.17 24.61 11.53
CA SER A 499 9.19 25.01 12.56
C SER A 499 7.97 24.08 12.66
N VAL A 500 7.70 23.21 11.66
CA VAL A 500 6.57 22.26 11.67
C VAL A 500 6.97 20.92 11.07
N ARG A 501 6.31 19.85 11.54
CA ARG A 501 6.51 18.48 11.03
C ARG A 501 5.20 17.70 11.01
N ALA A 502 5.02 16.93 9.96
CA ALA A 502 3.96 15.92 9.93
C ALA A 502 4.28 14.78 10.91
N ASP A 503 3.25 14.30 11.55
CA ASP A 503 3.22 13.07 12.34
C ASP A 503 2.02 12.20 11.94
N SER A 504 1.91 11.00 12.50
CA SER A 504 0.78 10.10 12.21
C SER A 504 -0.48 10.43 13.00
N ASN A 505 -0.41 11.31 13.97
CA ASN A 505 -1.52 11.60 14.88
C ASN A 505 -2.77 12.04 14.11
N GLY A 506 -3.84 11.26 14.16
CA GLY A 506 -5.07 11.53 13.43
C GLY A 506 -5.06 11.15 11.95
N ASN A 507 -3.97 10.56 11.43
CA ASN A 507 -4.01 9.89 10.13
C ASN A 507 -4.72 8.55 10.26
N ALA A 508 -5.67 8.29 9.36
CA ALA A 508 -6.40 7.03 9.37
C ALA A 508 -6.92 6.66 7.99
N SER A 509 -7.06 5.36 7.77
CA SER A 509 -7.73 4.78 6.61
C SER A 509 -8.97 4.00 7.03
N GLY A 510 -9.91 3.82 6.10
CA GLY A 510 -11.15 3.10 6.35
C GLY A 510 -11.80 2.54 5.10
N GLY A 511 -12.86 1.77 5.29
CA GLY A 511 -13.72 1.31 4.20
C GLY A 511 -14.53 2.45 3.56
N THR A 512 -14.78 3.49 4.32
CA THR A 512 -15.42 4.75 3.90
C THR A 512 -14.70 5.94 4.54
N VAL A 513 -15.00 7.14 4.05
CA VAL A 513 -14.44 8.39 4.63
C VAL A 513 -14.87 8.54 6.10
N GLU A 514 -16.12 8.16 6.43
CA GLU A 514 -16.63 8.20 7.79
C GLU A 514 -15.86 7.25 8.73
N ASP A 515 -15.59 6.00 8.29
CA ASP A 515 -14.74 5.06 9.04
C ASP A 515 -13.35 5.65 9.31
N ALA A 516 -12.74 6.24 8.27
CA ALA A 516 -11.42 6.85 8.39
C ALA A 516 -11.42 8.02 9.38
N ILE A 517 -12.43 8.91 9.32
CA ILE A 517 -12.57 10.03 10.26
C ILE A 517 -12.75 9.54 11.70
N LEU A 518 -13.60 8.52 11.91
CA LEU A 518 -13.81 7.93 13.25
C LEU A 518 -12.51 7.35 13.81
N HIS A 519 -11.75 6.60 13.01
CA HIS A 519 -10.48 6.03 13.43
C HIS A 519 -9.45 7.12 13.77
N GLY A 520 -9.34 8.17 12.93
CA GLY A 520 -8.44 9.29 13.19
C GLY A 520 -8.83 10.06 14.45
N PHE A 521 -10.12 10.25 14.69
CA PHE A 521 -10.61 10.92 15.90
C PHE A 521 -10.34 10.09 17.15
N PHE A 522 -10.58 8.78 17.13
CA PHE A 522 -10.26 7.90 18.25
C PHE A 522 -8.77 7.92 18.61
N GLU A 523 -7.89 7.97 17.59
CA GLU A 523 -6.46 8.10 17.84
C GLU A 523 -6.11 9.43 18.51
N LEU A 524 -6.73 10.55 18.11
CA LEU A 524 -6.55 11.85 18.75
C LEU A 524 -7.01 11.81 20.22
N VAL A 525 -8.16 11.21 20.50
CA VAL A 525 -8.72 11.06 21.85
C VAL A 525 -7.83 10.16 22.72
N GLU A 526 -7.35 9.06 22.16
CA GLU A 526 -6.43 8.12 22.83
C GLU A 526 -5.14 8.85 23.26
N ARG A 527 -4.53 9.56 22.33
CA ARG A 527 -3.28 10.27 22.59
C ARG A 527 -3.44 11.42 23.57
N ASP A 528 -4.57 12.14 23.53
CA ASP A 528 -4.89 13.18 24.51
C ASP A 528 -5.04 12.57 25.91
N ALA A 529 -5.84 11.53 26.08
CA ALA A 529 -6.05 10.89 27.35
C ALA A 529 -4.75 10.28 27.94
N VAL A 530 -3.94 9.65 27.11
CA VAL A 530 -2.62 9.13 27.49
C VAL A 530 -1.69 10.24 27.94
N ALA A 531 -1.65 11.39 27.23
CA ALA A 531 -0.83 12.54 27.64
C ALA A 531 -1.25 13.09 29.00
N LEU A 532 -2.58 13.26 29.21
CA LEU A 532 -3.12 13.75 30.49
C LEU A 532 -2.74 12.84 31.66
N TRP A 533 -2.79 11.54 31.47
CA TRP A 533 -2.40 10.56 32.46
C TRP A 533 -0.89 10.50 32.68
N TRP A 534 -0.13 10.30 31.63
CA TRP A 534 1.30 10.04 31.68
C TRP A 534 2.12 11.19 32.26
N TYR A 535 1.87 12.41 31.76
CA TYR A 535 2.66 13.56 32.19
C TYR A 535 2.30 14.06 33.58
N ASN A 536 1.06 13.86 34.01
CA ASN A 536 0.64 14.19 35.37
C ASN A 536 0.89 13.06 36.40
N ARG A 537 1.33 11.88 35.95
CA ARG A 537 1.61 10.72 36.81
C ARG A 537 0.46 10.37 37.77
N SER A 538 -0.78 10.53 37.37
CA SER A 538 -1.95 10.29 38.18
C SER A 538 -2.36 8.82 38.10
N ARG A 539 -2.64 8.19 39.29
CA ARG A 539 -3.19 6.83 39.33
C ARG A 539 -4.63 6.84 38.81
N GLN A 540 -5.00 5.77 38.12
CA GLN A 540 -6.30 5.63 37.51
C GLN A 540 -7.00 4.33 37.91
N PRO A 541 -8.33 4.21 37.78
CA PRO A 541 -9.07 3.00 38.14
C PRO A 541 -8.63 1.75 37.37
N ALA A 542 -8.65 0.61 38.02
CA ALA A 542 -8.54 -0.69 37.34
C ALA A 542 -9.74 -0.95 36.44
N VAL A 543 -9.53 -1.70 35.38
CA VAL A 543 -10.59 -2.29 34.54
C VAL A 543 -10.64 -3.78 34.78
N ARG A 544 -11.77 -4.29 35.27
CA ARG A 544 -11.97 -5.71 35.56
C ARG A 544 -12.22 -6.48 34.26
N LEU A 545 -11.22 -7.23 33.78
CA LEU A 545 -11.29 -7.96 32.51
C LEU A 545 -12.36 -9.06 32.53
N GLU A 546 -12.60 -9.69 33.67
CA GLU A 546 -13.60 -10.74 33.83
C GLU A 546 -15.05 -10.24 33.69
N SER A 547 -15.27 -8.90 33.73
CA SER A 547 -16.59 -8.31 33.56
C SER A 547 -17.05 -8.27 32.11
N PHE A 548 -16.12 -8.45 31.14
CA PHE A 548 -16.44 -8.42 29.73
C PHE A 548 -16.88 -9.81 29.25
N ASP A 549 -18.02 -9.89 28.56
CA ASP A 549 -18.49 -11.12 27.94
C ASP A 549 -17.68 -11.39 26.63
N ASP A 550 -16.38 -11.72 26.84
CA ASP A 550 -15.42 -11.93 25.77
C ASP A 550 -14.35 -12.94 26.21
N PRO A 551 -14.42 -14.20 25.72
CA PRO A 551 -13.48 -15.25 26.10
C PRO A 551 -12.00 -14.94 25.73
N TRP A 552 -11.76 -14.09 24.71
CA TRP A 552 -10.41 -13.69 24.36
C TRP A 552 -9.85 -12.73 25.43
N ILE A 553 -10.64 -11.74 25.85
CA ILE A 553 -10.25 -10.76 26.89
C ILE A 553 -10.03 -11.48 28.22
N THR A 554 -11.00 -12.28 28.68
CA THR A 554 -10.94 -12.96 29.97
C THR A 554 -9.82 -13.98 30.05
N GLY A 555 -9.39 -14.55 28.96
CA GLY A 555 -8.26 -15.49 28.86
C GLY A 555 -6.87 -14.86 28.84
N ILE A 556 -6.76 -13.53 28.69
CA ILE A 556 -5.46 -12.84 28.55
C ILE A 556 -4.58 -12.96 29.82
N PRO A 557 -5.07 -12.78 31.07
CA PRO A 557 -4.20 -12.88 32.24
C PRO A 557 -3.47 -14.22 32.34
N GLU A 558 -4.17 -15.35 32.10
CA GLU A 558 -3.55 -16.67 32.10
C GLU A 558 -2.48 -16.83 31.02
N ARG A 559 -2.71 -16.29 29.82
CA ARG A 559 -1.74 -16.33 28.70
C ARG A 559 -0.48 -15.55 29.03
N TYR A 560 -0.59 -14.37 29.66
CA TYR A 560 0.55 -13.57 30.09
C TYR A 560 1.31 -14.25 31.25
N THR A 561 0.62 -14.91 32.16
CA THR A 561 1.27 -15.71 33.21
C THR A 561 2.18 -16.78 32.62
N ARG A 562 1.78 -17.45 31.54
CA ARG A 562 2.65 -18.43 30.82
C ARG A 562 3.89 -17.81 30.19
N LEU A 563 3.88 -16.50 29.94
CA LEU A 563 5.03 -15.72 29.47
C LEU A 563 5.89 -15.16 30.62
N ASN A 564 5.64 -15.58 31.87
CA ASN A 564 6.21 -15.00 33.09
C ASN A 564 5.95 -13.49 33.20
N ARG A 565 4.73 -13.06 32.86
CA ARG A 565 4.33 -11.67 32.91
C ARG A 565 3.02 -11.53 33.68
N GLU A 566 2.92 -10.42 34.38
CA GLU A 566 1.67 -9.91 34.95
C GLU A 566 1.08 -8.87 33.98
N ILE A 567 -0.26 -8.79 33.91
CA ILE A 567 -0.97 -7.84 33.08
C ILE A 567 -2.18 -7.27 33.80
N TRP A 568 -2.45 -5.99 33.58
CA TRP A 568 -3.68 -5.31 34.04
C TRP A 568 -4.05 -4.22 33.05
N VAL A 569 -5.27 -3.71 33.18
CA VAL A 569 -5.78 -2.59 32.36
C VAL A 569 -6.24 -1.47 33.27
N ILE A 570 -5.94 -0.23 32.94
CA ILE A 570 -6.40 0.98 33.63
C ILE A 570 -7.23 1.84 32.68
N ASP A 571 -8.21 2.54 33.25
CA ASP A 571 -9.10 3.46 32.54
C ASP A 571 -8.58 4.88 32.64
N VAL A 572 -8.10 5.44 31.51
CA VAL A 572 -7.59 6.80 31.43
C VAL A 572 -8.56 7.76 30.74
N THR A 573 -9.83 7.35 30.56
CA THR A 573 -10.87 8.14 29.88
C THR A 573 -10.88 9.59 30.30
N SER A 574 -10.77 10.50 29.33
CA SER A 574 -10.73 11.96 29.57
C SER A 574 -12.14 12.55 29.68
N ASP A 575 -12.22 13.87 29.79
CA ASP A 575 -13.47 14.65 29.80
C ASP A 575 -14.28 14.55 28.50
N LEU A 576 -13.73 13.96 27.45
CA LEU A 576 -14.43 13.66 26.21
C LEU A 576 -15.42 12.50 26.35
N GLY A 577 -15.32 11.71 27.43
CA GLY A 577 -16.24 10.63 27.74
C GLY A 577 -16.14 9.40 26.83
N ILE A 578 -15.14 9.34 25.95
CA ILE A 578 -14.86 8.17 25.11
C ILE A 578 -13.93 7.23 25.88
N PRO A 579 -14.28 5.94 26.07
CA PRO A 579 -13.43 4.98 26.75
C PRO A 579 -12.01 4.91 26.16
N VAL A 580 -10.99 5.15 26.99
CA VAL A 580 -9.57 5.01 26.66
C VAL A 580 -8.91 4.09 27.68
N MET A 581 -8.35 2.99 27.19
CA MET A 581 -7.75 1.92 27.99
C MET A 581 -6.25 1.86 27.79
N VAL A 582 -5.54 1.63 28.88
CA VAL A 582 -4.10 1.34 28.87
C VAL A 582 -3.89 -0.06 29.44
N ALA A 583 -3.44 -0.98 28.61
CA ALA A 583 -2.94 -2.27 29.06
C ALA A 583 -1.47 -2.14 29.47
N VAL A 584 -1.12 -2.62 30.65
CA VAL A 584 0.25 -2.59 31.19
C VAL A 584 0.67 -4.02 31.53
N SER A 585 1.91 -4.38 31.20
CA SER A 585 2.48 -5.68 31.53
C SER A 585 3.90 -5.55 32.03
N ARG A 586 4.28 -6.40 32.99
CA ARG A 586 5.65 -6.50 33.52
C ARG A 586 6.13 -7.95 33.58
N ARG A 587 7.43 -8.15 33.48
CA ARG A 587 8.08 -9.44 33.75
C ARG A 587 8.14 -9.69 35.26
N THR A 588 8.00 -10.96 35.67
CA THR A 588 7.98 -11.39 37.06
C THR A 588 9.11 -12.36 37.42
N ASP A 589 9.84 -12.91 36.45
CA ASP A 589 10.84 -13.95 36.60
C ASP A 589 12.29 -13.42 36.63
N LYS A 590 12.49 -12.09 36.52
CA LYS A 590 13.80 -11.44 36.59
C LYS A 590 13.71 -10.05 37.21
N PRO A 591 14.86 -9.46 37.64
CA PRO A 591 14.89 -8.14 38.29
C PRO A 591 14.43 -6.99 37.39
N ALA A 592 14.72 -7.05 36.08
CA ALA A 592 14.22 -6.09 35.10
C ALA A 592 12.76 -6.41 34.79
N GLU A 593 11.86 -5.48 35.06
CA GLU A 593 10.42 -5.71 34.89
C GLU A 593 9.95 -5.65 33.42
N ASP A 594 10.79 -5.21 32.48
CA ASP A 594 10.49 -5.04 31.05
C ASP A 594 9.06 -4.52 30.85
N ILE A 595 8.75 -3.39 31.49
CA ILE A 595 7.38 -2.83 31.49
C ILE A 595 7.00 -2.45 30.06
N MET A 596 5.87 -2.96 29.62
CA MET A 596 5.29 -2.70 28.30
C MET A 596 3.85 -2.20 28.49
N PHE A 597 3.38 -1.40 27.54
CA PHE A 597 2.01 -0.91 27.50
C PHE A 597 1.48 -0.84 26.07
N GLY A 598 0.15 -0.84 25.97
CA GLY A 598 -0.58 -0.64 24.74
C GLY A 598 -1.84 0.16 25.01
N PHE A 599 -2.31 0.90 24.01
CA PHE A 599 -3.42 1.84 24.14
C PHE A 599 -4.59 1.42 23.27
N GLY A 600 -5.80 1.88 23.64
CA GLY A 600 -6.98 1.66 22.82
C GLY A 600 -8.11 2.63 23.20
N ALA A 601 -8.66 3.32 22.21
CA ALA A 601 -9.83 4.18 22.37
C ALA A 601 -10.96 3.73 21.45
N HIS A 602 -12.18 3.71 21.96
CA HIS A 602 -13.38 3.44 21.17
C HIS A 602 -14.64 3.78 21.96
N PHE A 603 -15.77 4.04 21.30
CA PHE A 603 -17.06 4.20 21.96
C PHE A 603 -17.49 2.93 22.74
N ASP A 604 -17.24 1.76 22.17
CA ASP A 604 -17.44 0.48 22.84
C ASP A 604 -16.22 0.16 23.72
N PRO A 605 -16.39 0.06 25.06
CA PRO A 605 -15.29 -0.22 25.99
C PRO A 605 -14.63 -1.58 25.74
N ARG A 606 -15.38 -2.59 25.24
CA ARG A 606 -14.86 -3.89 24.87
C ARG A 606 -13.84 -3.78 23.73
N VAL A 607 -14.16 -2.97 22.73
CA VAL A 607 -13.25 -2.70 21.62
C VAL A 607 -12.02 -1.92 22.09
N ALA A 608 -12.18 -0.94 22.98
CA ALA A 608 -11.07 -0.18 23.54
C ALA A 608 -10.10 -1.11 24.31
N VAL A 609 -10.62 -2.02 25.15
CA VAL A 609 -9.81 -3.03 25.86
C VAL A 609 -9.10 -3.96 24.87
N ARG A 610 -9.78 -4.48 23.84
CA ARG A 610 -9.17 -5.33 22.82
C ARG A 610 -8.03 -4.62 22.09
N ARG A 611 -8.21 -3.35 21.72
CA ARG A 611 -7.17 -2.54 21.07
C ARG A 611 -5.93 -2.39 21.94
N ALA A 612 -6.12 -2.02 23.21
CA ALA A 612 -5.02 -1.90 24.16
C ALA A 612 -4.26 -3.21 24.35
N LEU A 613 -4.97 -4.34 24.50
CA LEU A 613 -4.37 -5.66 24.71
C LEU A 613 -3.66 -6.19 23.43
N THR A 614 -4.23 -5.97 22.26
CA THR A 614 -3.61 -6.38 21.00
C THR A 614 -2.39 -5.52 20.64
N GLU A 615 -2.42 -4.22 20.99
CA GLU A 615 -1.26 -3.33 20.83
C GLU A 615 -0.12 -3.75 21.76
N LEU A 616 -0.42 -3.95 23.04
CA LEU A 616 0.57 -4.48 23.97
C LEU A 616 1.18 -5.80 23.47
N GLY A 617 0.36 -6.72 22.96
CA GLY A 617 0.83 -7.99 22.41
C GLY A 617 1.74 -7.82 21.20
N GLN A 618 1.43 -6.91 20.30
CA GLN A 618 2.28 -6.57 19.13
C GLN A 618 3.64 -6.02 19.59
N LEU A 619 3.67 -5.23 20.64
CA LEU A 619 4.88 -4.59 21.16
C LEU A 619 5.75 -5.50 22.02
N LEU A 620 5.35 -6.74 22.31
CA LEU A 620 6.14 -7.69 23.10
C LEU A 620 7.35 -8.27 22.37
N SER A 621 7.33 -8.32 21.06
CA SER A 621 8.41 -8.95 20.25
C SER A 621 9.84 -8.49 20.65
N PRO A 622 10.14 -7.21 20.88
CA PRO A 622 11.47 -6.76 21.27
C PRO A 622 11.96 -7.25 22.64
N VAL A 623 11.06 -7.63 23.54
CA VAL A 623 11.39 -8.08 24.91
C VAL A 623 11.13 -9.57 25.12
N ALA A 624 10.56 -10.27 24.14
CA ALA A 624 10.17 -11.68 24.26
C ALA A 624 11.32 -12.60 24.64
N ASN A 625 12.51 -12.37 24.05
CA ASN A 625 13.72 -13.17 24.27
C ASN A 625 14.73 -12.51 25.22
N ALA A 626 14.34 -11.44 25.94
CA ALA A 626 15.23 -10.75 26.85
C ALA A 626 15.53 -11.60 28.10
N GLY A 627 16.80 -11.99 28.24
CA GLY A 627 17.32 -12.78 29.37
C GLY A 627 17.69 -11.91 30.58
N PRO A 628 18.30 -12.49 31.62
CA PRO A 628 18.94 -11.75 32.70
C PRO A 628 20.08 -10.88 32.15
N GLY A 629 20.14 -9.62 32.61
CA GLY A 629 21.08 -8.61 32.07
C GLY A 629 20.55 -7.95 30.80
N ASP A 630 21.42 -7.21 30.08
CA ASP A 630 21.05 -6.39 28.91
C ASP A 630 21.06 -7.17 27.59
N THR A 631 20.96 -8.52 27.62
CA THR A 631 21.05 -9.38 26.46
C THR A 631 19.68 -9.82 25.95
N GLY A 632 19.56 -9.98 24.62
CA GLY A 632 18.37 -10.55 24.00
C GLY A 632 17.25 -9.57 23.67
N TYR A 633 17.43 -8.25 23.91
CA TYR A 633 16.46 -7.24 23.47
C TYR A 633 16.52 -7.04 21.94
N GLY A 634 15.36 -7.09 21.31
CA GLY A 634 15.20 -6.95 19.85
C GLY A 634 15.30 -5.52 19.31
N SER A 635 15.68 -4.53 20.14
CA SER A 635 15.86 -3.14 19.73
C SER A 635 17.28 -2.65 20.00
N ALA A 636 17.80 -1.84 19.10
CA ALA A 636 19.07 -1.11 19.29
C ALA A 636 18.88 0.27 19.93
N ASP A 637 17.64 0.72 20.13
CA ASP A 637 17.33 2.03 20.68
C ASP A 637 17.74 2.11 22.17
N PRO A 638 18.62 3.05 22.55
CA PRO A 638 19.11 3.16 23.93
C PRO A 638 18.04 3.64 24.92
N HIS A 639 17.05 4.43 24.47
CA HIS A 639 15.97 4.92 25.33
C HIS A 639 15.02 3.78 25.70
N LEU A 640 14.62 2.96 24.71
CA LEU A 640 13.80 1.76 24.94
C LEU A 640 14.50 0.77 25.88
N LYS A 641 15.79 0.47 25.61
CA LYS A 641 16.57 -0.41 26.49
C LYS A 641 16.68 0.14 27.90
N SER A 642 16.93 1.45 28.06
CA SER A 642 16.99 2.09 29.35
C SER A 642 15.68 1.98 30.11
N TRP A 643 14.53 2.12 29.43
CA TRP A 643 13.22 1.92 30.02
C TRP A 643 13.03 0.47 30.48
N TRP A 644 13.21 -0.50 29.60
CA TRP A 644 13.00 -1.91 29.93
C TRP A 644 13.89 -2.40 31.08
N THR A 645 15.14 -1.94 31.14
CA THR A 645 16.11 -2.41 32.14
C THR A 645 16.02 -1.66 33.47
N ARG A 646 15.51 -0.41 33.51
CA ARG A 646 15.55 0.44 34.70
C ARG A 646 14.20 0.86 35.27
N ALA A 647 13.13 0.84 34.44
CA ALA A 647 11.81 1.15 34.92
C ALA A 647 11.26 -0.01 35.77
N THR A 648 10.68 0.34 36.92
CA THR A 648 9.97 -0.60 37.81
C THR A 648 8.66 0.02 38.27
N ILE A 649 7.70 -0.78 38.63
CA ILE A 649 6.43 -0.30 39.21
C ILE A 649 6.64 0.55 40.45
N SER A 650 7.65 0.21 41.27
CA SER A 650 7.98 1.00 42.48
C SER A 650 8.47 2.42 42.14
N LYS A 651 9.17 2.60 41.01
CA LYS A 651 9.62 3.92 40.53
C LYS A 651 8.54 4.65 39.71
N GLN A 652 7.59 3.92 39.14
CA GLN A 652 6.52 4.45 38.27
C GLN A 652 5.14 4.02 38.85
N PRO A 653 4.76 4.48 40.07
CA PRO A 653 3.57 4.00 40.75
C PRO A 653 2.24 4.37 40.08
N TYR A 654 2.22 5.31 39.14
CA TYR A 654 1.06 5.68 38.34
C TYR A 654 0.71 4.64 37.25
N LEU A 655 1.59 3.66 37.01
CA LEU A 655 1.33 2.57 36.06
C LEU A 655 0.44 1.47 36.67
N VAL A 656 0.26 1.44 37.98
CA VAL A 656 -0.65 0.52 38.66
C VAL A 656 -1.98 1.18 38.97
N PRO A 657 -3.06 0.40 39.04
CA PRO A 657 -4.37 0.90 39.43
C PRO A 657 -4.37 1.67 40.77
N ASP A 658 -5.25 2.65 40.87
CA ASP A 658 -5.50 3.33 42.11
C ASP A 658 -6.29 2.43 43.06
N PRO A 659 -5.74 2.01 44.22
CA PRO A 659 -6.44 1.14 45.13
C PRO A 659 -7.63 1.82 45.85
N ALA A 660 -7.69 3.16 45.83
CA ALA A 660 -8.79 3.94 46.40
C ALA A 660 -9.94 4.15 45.39
N ALA A 661 -9.71 3.97 44.11
CA ALA A 661 -10.73 4.13 43.10
C ALA A 661 -11.55 2.83 42.92
N ALA A 662 -12.85 2.97 42.69
CA ALA A 662 -13.69 1.84 42.34
C ALA A 662 -13.26 1.25 41.01
N GLU A 663 -13.14 -0.07 40.91
CA GLU A 663 -12.88 -0.76 39.66
C GLU A 663 -13.95 -0.47 38.61
N ARG A 664 -13.52 -0.32 37.37
CA ARG A 664 -14.41 -0.21 36.22
C ARG A 664 -14.77 -1.60 35.69
N THR A 665 -16.04 -1.80 35.46
CA THR A 665 -16.59 -3.00 34.77
C THR A 665 -17.16 -2.57 33.42
N GLU A 666 -17.48 -3.53 32.55
CA GLU A 666 -18.16 -3.21 31.28
C GLU A 666 -19.42 -2.35 31.52
N ALA A 667 -20.20 -2.67 32.55
CA ALA A 667 -21.40 -1.91 32.92
C ALA A 667 -21.14 -0.50 33.48
N SER A 668 -19.88 -0.16 33.81
CA SER A 668 -19.52 1.18 34.28
C SER A 668 -19.53 2.21 33.18
N TYR A 669 -19.49 1.76 31.91
CA TYR A 669 -19.54 2.62 30.75
C TYR A 669 -20.96 2.72 30.24
N GLY A 670 -21.45 3.94 30.08
CA GLY A 670 -22.81 4.18 29.57
C GLY A 670 -23.02 3.57 28.19
N TYR A 671 -24.24 3.10 27.94
CA TYR A 671 -24.64 2.75 26.56
C TYR A 671 -24.66 4.01 25.71
N VAL A 672 -23.87 4.02 24.63
CA VAL A 672 -23.93 5.08 23.61
C VAL A 672 -24.91 4.61 22.54
N PRO A 673 -26.00 5.35 22.27
CA PRO A 673 -26.95 5.00 21.22
C PRO A 673 -26.26 4.87 19.85
N ALA A 674 -26.75 3.95 19.03
CA ALA A 674 -26.11 3.67 17.72
C ALA A 674 -26.09 4.88 16.78
N ASP A 675 -27.03 5.81 16.94
CA ASP A 675 -27.13 7.07 16.19
C ASP A 675 -26.18 8.17 16.70
N GLU A 676 -25.59 7.98 17.89
CA GLU A 676 -24.51 8.82 18.43
C GLU A 676 -23.11 8.25 18.14
N LEU A 677 -23.02 7.04 17.59
CA LEU A 677 -21.76 6.37 17.21
C LEU A 677 -21.24 6.78 15.82
N ASP A 678 -21.77 7.84 15.25
CA ASP A 678 -21.43 8.38 13.92
C ASP A 678 -20.61 9.70 14.01
N ILE A 679 -20.35 10.29 12.87
CA ILE A 679 -19.66 11.58 12.78
C ILE A 679 -20.46 12.71 13.48
N GLY A 680 -21.77 12.64 13.51
CA GLY A 680 -22.61 13.61 14.23
C GLY A 680 -22.36 13.60 15.75
N GLY A 681 -22.24 12.41 16.32
CA GLY A 681 -21.85 12.20 17.71
C GLY A 681 -20.46 12.75 18.02
N VAL A 682 -19.47 12.45 17.15
CA VAL A 682 -18.12 13.01 17.25
C VAL A 682 -18.12 14.54 17.20
N CYS A 683 -18.83 15.14 16.26
CA CYS A 683 -18.97 16.59 16.15
C CYS A 683 -19.64 17.19 17.41
N SER A 684 -20.59 16.47 17.99
CA SER A 684 -21.27 16.91 19.24
C SER A 684 -20.31 16.89 20.43
N ILE A 685 -19.47 15.86 20.54
CA ILE A 685 -18.41 15.75 21.57
C ILE A 685 -17.42 16.90 21.40
N ALA A 686 -16.91 17.12 20.18
CA ALA A 686 -15.96 18.21 19.91
C ALA A 686 -16.53 19.58 20.28
N ARG A 687 -17.79 19.90 19.90
CA ARG A 687 -18.47 21.15 20.29
C ARG A 687 -18.57 21.32 21.80
N ARG A 688 -18.99 20.29 22.54
CA ARG A 688 -19.08 20.36 24.01
C ARG A 688 -17.73 20.62 24.66
N ALA A 689 -16.67 20.10 24.08
CA ALA A 689 -15.30 20.31 24.54
C ALA A 689 -14.66 21.63 24.07
N GLY A 690 -15.37 22.44 23.28
CA GLY A 690 -14.84 23.68 22.70
C GLY A 690 -13.73 23.48 21.67
N LEU A 691 -13.72 22.32 21.00
CA LEU A 691 -12.74 21.94 19.99
C LEU A 691 -13.32 22.12 18.59
N ASP A 692 -12.49 22.49 17.63
CA ASP A 692 -12.79 22.32 16.21
C ASP A 692 -12.29 20.97 15.72
N LEU A 693 -12.89 20.46 14.65
CA LEU A 693 -12.50 19.19 14.04
C LEU A 693 -12.27 19.40 12.54
N LEU A 694 -10.99 19.47 12.19
CA LEU A 694 -10.54 19.71 10.83
C LEU A 694 -10.20 18.38 10.15
N VAL A 695 -10.55 18.25 8.88
CA VAL A 695 -10.28 17.03 8.09
C VAL A 695 -9.65 17.41 6.76
N LEU A 696 -8.60 16.70 6.41
CA LEU A 696 -8.04 16.65 5.07
C LEU A 696 -8.29 15.27 4.48
N ASP A 697 -8.97 15.20 3.34
CA ASP A 697 -9.06 13.98 2.56
C ASP A 697 -7.76 13.78 1.77
N GLN A 698 -7.02 12.73 2.12
CA GLN A 698 -5.77 12.33 1.49
C GLN A 698 -5.95 11.12 0.56
N THR A 699 -7.19 10.75 0.25
CA THR A 699 -7.51 9.63 -0.63
C THR A 699 -6.88 9.83 -1.99
N ARG A 700 -6.09 8.84 -2.42
CA ARG A 700 -5.46 8.87 -3.76
C ARG A 700 -6.37 8.21 -4.78
N PRO A 701 -6.65 8.86 -5.93
CA PRO A 701 -7.54 8.32 -6.96
C PRO A 701 -7.11 6.95 -7.52
N ASP A 702 -5.82 6.66 -7.53
CA ASP A 702 -5.24 5.39 -7.98
C ASP A 702 -5.24 4.30 -6.90
N ILE A 703 -5.67 4.61 -5.68
CA ILE A 703 -5.80 3.70 -4.54
C ILE A 703 -7.27 3.41 -4.26
N GLY A 704 -8.08 4.46 -4.19
CA GLY A 704 -9.52 4.38 -3.92
C GLY A 704 -9.88 3.97 -2.49
N MET A 705 -8.91 3.69 -1.61
CA MET A 705 -9.16 3.48 -0.19
C MET A 705 -9.20 4.84 0.50
N PRO A 706 -10.28 5.17 1.21
CA PRO A 706 -10.36 6.42 1.96
C PRO A 706 -9.24 6.56 2.99
N VAL A 707 -8.52 7.66 2.93
CA VAL A 707 -7.48 8.06 3.88
C VAL A 707 -7.68 9.52 4.24
N VAL A 708 -7.69 9.82 5.53
CA VAL A 708 -7.86 11.17 6.03
C VAL A 708 -6.78 11.55 7.05
N LYS A 709 -6.56 12.85 7.18
CA LYS A 709 -5.88 13.45 8.33
C LYS A 709 -6.92 14.23 9.13
N VAL A 710 -7.21 13.76 10.34
CA VAL A 710 -8.06 14.46 11.31
C VAL A 710 -7.19 15.30 12.21
N ILE A 711 -7.54 16.55 12.42
CA ILE A 711 -6.82 17.49 13.29
C ILE A 711 -7.85 18.15 14.23
N ALA A 712 -7.53 18.17 15.50
CA ALA A 712 -8.33 18.89 16.50
C ALA A 712 -7.42 19.83 17.29
N PRO A 713 -7.33 21.12 16.91
CA PRO A 713 -6.54 22.09 17.62
C PRO A 713 -6.87 22.10 19.12
N GLY A 714 -5.84 22.01 19.97
CA GLY A 714 -6.00 21.92 21.43
C GLY A 714 -5.96 20.49 22.01
N LEU A 715 -6.26 19.43 21.24
CA LEU A 715 -6.01 18.05 21.70
C LEU A 715 -4.52 17.74 21.79
N ARG A 716 -4.13 17.04 22.84
CA ARG A 716 -2.72 16.74 23.11
C ARG A 716 -2.23 15.54 22.31
N HIS A 717 -1.05 15.69 21.76
CA HIS A 717 -0.26 14.51 21.38
C HIS A 717 0.35 13.88 22.64
N PHE A 718 0.51 12.56 22.68
CA PHE A 718 1.14 11.91 23.83
C PHE A 718 2.67 12.08 23.86
N TRP A 719 3.29 12.64 22.81
CA TRP A 719 4.68 13.12 22.89
C TRP A 719 4.79 14.35 23.78
N PRO A 720 6.02 14.65 24.28
CA PRO A 720 6.19 15.72 25.28
C PRO A 720 5.94 17.10 24.67
N ARG A 721 4.73 17.61 24.86
CA ARG A 721 4.26 18.92 24.40
C ARG A 721 3.49 19.59 25.54
N PHE A 722 4.06 20.63 26.12
CA PHE A 722 3.69 21.11 27.47
C PHE A 722 3.11 22.54 27.50
N ALA A 723 2.59 23.05 26.37
CA ALA A 723 1.87 24.32 26.38
C ALA A 723 0.67 24.27 27.35
N ALA A 724 0.19 25.41 27.79
CA ALA A 724 -1.01 25.57 28.65
C ALA A 724 -2.27 24.94 28.01
N GLY A 725 -3.30 24.72 28.80
CA GLY A 725 -4.60 24.17 28.41
C GLY A 725 -4.80 22.75 28.92
N ARG A 726 -5.40 21.85 28.11
CA ARG A 726 -5.94 20.53 28.53
C ARG A 726 -5.02 19.70 29.45
N LEU A 727 -3.69 19.73 29.21
CA LEU A 727 -2.73 18.98 30.02
C LEU A 727 -2.80 19.35 31.52
N PHE A 728 -3.09 20.61 31.82
CA PHE A 728 -3.16 21.15 33.16
C PHE A 728 -4.61 21.25 33.69
N ASP A 729 -5.54 21.63 32.82
CA ASP A 729 -6.91 21.96 33.22
C ASP A 729 -7.81 20.73 33.37
N VAL A 730 -7.68 19.72 32.47
CA VAL A 730 -8.58 18.56 32.44
C VAL A 730 -8.41 17.66 33.67
N PRO A 731 -7.19 17.33 34.13
CA PRO A 731 -7.02 16.51 35.34
C PRO A 731 -7.67 17.14 36.61
N VAL A 732 -7.62 18.48 36.73
CA VAL A 732 -8.27 19.19 37.83
C VAL A 732 -9.79 19.17 37.67
N ARG A 733 -10.31 19.46 36.47
CA ARG A 733 -11.74 19.42 36.16
C ARG A 733 -12.37 18.02 36.40
N LEU A 734 -11.61 16.97 36.17
CA LEU A 734 -12.02 15.58 36.44
C LEU A 734 -11.86 15.18 37.92
N GLY A 735 -11.33 16.06 38.76
CA GLY A 735 -11.07 15.75 40.19
C GLY A 735 -9.92 14.76 40.42
N ARG A 736 -9.09 14.52 39.42
CA ARG A 736 -7.90 13.66 39.53
C ARG A 736 -6.75 14.33 40.25
N LEU A 737 -6.70 15.65 40.16
CA LEU A 737 -5.74 16.51 40.82
C LEU A 737 -6.50 17.64 41.52
N ALA A 738 -5.98 18.11 42.69
CA ALA A 738 -6.53 19.29 43.38
C ALA A 738 -6.14 20.58 42.64
N ASP A 739 -4.90 20.65 42.16
CA ASP A 739 -4.31 21.78 41.45
C ASP A 739 -3.58 21.26 40.18
N PRO A 740 -3.35 22.12 39.16
CA PRO A 740 -2.55 21.75 38.01
C PRO A 740 -1.11 21.37 38.43
N THR A 741 -0.59 20.29 37.83
CA THR A 741 0.81 19.89 38.05
C THR A 741 1.74 21.01 37.56
N PRO A 742 2.61 21.58 38.44
CA PRO A 742 3.60 22.55 37.97
C PRO A 742 4.49 21.94 36.87
N TYR A 743 4.87 22.75 35.90
CA TYR A 743 5.65 22.31 34.72
C TYR A 743 6.90 21.49 35.11
N GLU A 744 7.60 21.88 36.16
CA GLU A 744 8.85 21.26 36.64
C GLU A 744 8.61 19.86 37.24
N TYR A 745 7.34 19.53 37.57
CA TYR A 745 6.94 18.25 38.14
C TYR A 745 6.24 17.33 37.12
N LEU A 746 6.06 17.80 35.88
CA LEU A 746 5.57 16.92 34.82
C LEU A 746 6.53 15.73 34.63
N ASN A 747 6.00 14.60 34.18
CA ASN A 747 6.83 13.43 33.93
C ASN A 747 7.90 13.74 32.87
N PRO A 748 9.21 13.69 33.25
CA PRO A 748 10.29 13.96 32.29
C PRO A 748 10.52 12.83 31.29
N ILE A 749 9.89 11.66 31.48
CA ILE A 749 10.02 10.50 30.59
C ILE A 749 9.00 10.65 29.46
N PRO A 750 9.44 10.78 28.22
CA PRO A 750 8.51 10.81 27.10
C PRO A 750 7.79 9.46 26.89
N VAL A 751 6.57 9.49 26.39
CA VAL A 751 5.95 8.30 25.80
C VAL A 751 6.70 7.94 24.52
N PHE A 752 7.07 6.68 24.36
CA PHE A 752 7.98 6.23 23.31
C PHE A 752 7.42 5.06 22.46
N THR A 753 6.13 4.91 22.40
CA THR A 753 5.41 3.93 21.54
C THR A 753 5.07 4.51 20.18
#